data_bf7116daf84db0d6ec3eb0ad49464652
#
_entry.id   bf7116daf84db0d6ec3eb0ad49464652
#
_cell.length_a   1.000
_cell.length_b   1.000
_cell.length_c   1.000
_cell.angle_alpha   90.00
_cell.angle_beta   90.00
_cell.angle_gamma   90.00
#
_symmetry.space_group_name_H-M   'P 1'
#
loop_
_entity.id
_entity.type
_entity.pdbx_description
1 polymer ?
#
loop_
_entity_poly.entity_id
_entity_poly.type
_entity_poly.pdbx_seq_one_letter_code
_entity_poly.pdbx_strand_id
1 'polypeptide(L)'
;MNNIVKYLAAVILLSVSLPVSGQTTQISGVVLEDSQSGALPVIGAGVKIKDTSNGSVTDLDGRFSLSAKEGDVLEVSCLGYRGATVTVGKDNYYKIFLEPESMMLDQLVVVGYGSMKKSDLATSITSVNTDDMKIFPAATAAEMLRGRAAGVTVTSASGRPGSTPSIKIRGTRSISASNNPLYIIDGSVASDTEFAMINSDDIESIEILKDAASQAIYGARASDGVILVTTKRGKAGESTVSYNGYVGFQTLHKNFDYYTADEYLSLRREAVANDMGIIDATTVPIATALADDVMAQVYKSGEYVDWENLMFKKAALYHSHEVSVKGGSDKLKAMASVGYFNQDGIMKVNSGYDRISSRVNLDYQVKKWLKLGANTSFGFSKREIENGAFYQFITRSPLSQIYDENGDYIPYINSNKDTNPAYSALHDSHDAKANSYRINAFADIAPFKGFTYRFNVSYYNRVNEEGHSRDSYYPNGGGSTASLLNTTNVQTLIENSIRYDVPIKNENHKLNITAVQSVDKSLRKTLGYSVSNLPVDKTYNYIANGEVTGQQRAYSENNLVSFMVRAQYNLMDKYLFNLAVRRDGSSRFGTDNKWGTFPSVAFAWRASEEGFLKDVSWMNNLKLRASYGIVGNQNGIDNYATLGVAKPMPGEFGDTYYMGYLPGNDLPNQNLKWEQSGTANFGLDFGILDNRIFGTVEYYNTRTTNLLVSRALNASLGYSSMLDNLGETRTHGIDFNATFDIIRSEDLNWSVTTNISQFSGKIIKIDDTVDENGNYVSQPGNNWIIGAPINIYYDYKADGVYQYSDFDVYSDRGSLTYKLKNTVDTDGDGVADAPLSRNDNVELGSVKLRDVNGDGKINEDDRVVYQKDPDATFSLSTNLRWKGFDFFMDWYAVAGGYILNPLMYDGEYGGDLRGRSNGMKVDYWTPYNPSNTAPRPKYGSEVPYMRTLAYQDASYLRLRTIQLGYTLPKKVTSKLKIQNLRFYMTATNLLTFTKVLSYSPEITGNLYPETQQTVFGVNFSF
;
A
#
# COMPACT_ATOMS: atom_id res chain seq x y z
N MET A 1 1.80 4.11 -36.86
CA MET A 1 2.87 4.46 -35.91
C MET A 1 4.16 5.07 -36.50
N ASN A 2 4.37 5.09 -37.82
CA ASN A 2 5.64 5.56 -38.40
C ASN A 2 5.76 7.07 -38.70
N ASN A 3 4.75 7.90 -38.47
CA ASN A 3 4.77 9.31 -38.85
C ASN A 3 4.88 10.29 -37.67
N ILE A 4 4.74 9.82 -36.44
CA ILE A 4 4.77 10.70 -35.24
C ILE A 4 6.22 10.92 -34.76
N VAL A 5 7.11 9.98 -35.01
CA VAL A 5 8.54 10.05 -34.59
C VAL A 5 9.35 11.08 -35.39
N LYS A 6 8.92 11.39 -36.60
CA LYS A 6 9.63 12.35 -37.48
C LYS A 6 9.39 13.84 -37.18
N TYR A 7 8.32 14.17 -36.49
CA TYR A 7 8.03 15.58 -36.15
C TYR A 7 8.58 16.05 -34.80
N LEU A 8 8.94 15.13 -33.92
CA LEU A 8 9.57 15.50 -32.63
C LEU A 8 11.07 15.82 -32.74
N ALA A 9 11.76 15.35 -33.77
CA ALA A 9 13.18 15.60 -33.98
C ALA A 9 13.50 16.97 -34.60
N ALA A 10 12.49 17.68 -35.15
CA ALA A 10 12.71 18.92 -35.91
C ALA A 10 12.62 20.22 -35.08
N VAL A 11 12.23 20.15 -33.78
CA VAL A 11 12.03 21.36 -32.93
C VAL A 11 13.25 21.70 -32.06
N ILE A 12 14.30 20.87 -32.05
CA ILE A 12 15.44 21.03 -31.10
C ILE A 12 16.65 21.78 -31.69
N LEU A 13 16.65 22.16 -32.94
CA LEU A 13 17.82 22.77 -33.58
C LEU A 13 17.52 24.18 -34.09
N LEU A 14 17.50 25.20 -33.21
CA LEU A 14 17.75 26.60 -33.59
C LEU A 14 17.81 27.53 -32.38
N SER A 15 19.01 27.78 -31.83
CA SER A 15 19.36 29.08 -31.20
C SER A 15 20.88 29.19 -31.05
N VAL A 16 21.45 29.94 -31.90
CA VAL A 16 22.87 30.43 -31.83
C VAL A 16 22.86 31.86 -31.31
N SER A 17 23.68 32.14 -30.29
CA SER A 17 23.84 33.42 -29.62
C SER A 17 25.14 34.14 -30.05
N LEU A 18 25.10 35.45 -30.07
CA LEU A 18 26.27 36.31 -30.24
C LEU A 18 26.70 36.94 -28.90
N PRO A 19 28.01 37.20 -28.65
CA PRO A 19 28.50 37.70 -27.37
C PRO A 19 28.71 39.22 -27.38
N VAL A 20 28.57 39.83 -26.18
CA VAL A 20 29.03 41.18 -25.85
C VAL A 20 30.16 41.05 -24.83
N SER A 21 31.34 41.63 -25.13
CA SER A 21 32.50 41.59 -24.26
C SER A 21 32.66 42.84 -23.38
N GLY A 22 32.87 42.60 -22.08
CA GLY A 22 33.42 43.54 -21.12
C GLY A 22 34.65 42.92 -20.46
N GLN A 23 35.69 43.70 -20.16
CA GLN A 23 36.93 43.21 -19.54
C GLN A 23 36.67 42.56 -18.19
N THR A 24 36.86 41.26 -18.15
CA THR A 24 36.78 40.42 -16.94
C THR A 24 38.17 39.87 -16.66
N THR A 25 38.54 39.83 -15.38
CA THR A 25 39.79 39.20 -14.89
C THR A 25 39.48 37.76 -14.49
N GLN A 26 40.34 36.84 -14.82
CA GLN A 26 40.21 35.46 -14.38
C GLN A 26 40.66 35.36 -12.92
N ILE A 27 39.75 35.00 -12.02
CA ILE A 27 40.02 34.71 -10.62
C ILE A 27 40.00 33.23 -10.37
N SER A 28 40.74 32.77 -9.39
CA SER A 28 40.78 31.40 -8.95
C SER A 28 40.71 31.33 -7.41
N GLY A 29 40.42 30.14 -6.89
CA GLY A 29 40.41 30.00 -5.45
C GLY A 29 40.18 28.54 -5.04
N VAL A 30 40.06 28.30 -3.73
CA VAL A 30 39.75 27.03 -3.13
C VAL A 30 38.61 27.22 -2.13
N VAL A 31 37.63 26.34 -2.18
CA VAL A 31 36.55 26.22 -1.20
C VAL A 31 36.91 25.12 -0.23
N LEU A 32 36.96 25.45 1.06
CA LEU A 32 37.38 24.59 2.15
C LEU A 32 36.27 24.46 3.18
N GLU A 33 36.20 23.34 3.85
CA GLU A 33 35.31 23.14 5.01
C GLU A 33 35.94 23.81 6.24
N ASP A 34 35.16 24.60 6.95
CA ASP A 34 35.56 25.16 8.26
C ASP A 34 35.21 24.13 9.36
N SER A 35 36.16 23.22 9.62
CA SER A 35 36.00 22.19 10.64
C SER A 35 37.11 22.26 11.70
N GLN A 36 36.79 21.88 12.93
CA GLN A 36 37.75 21.84 14.06
C GLN A 36 38.90 20.82 13.85
N SER A 37 38.79 19.95 12.84
CA SER A 37 39.78 18.90 12.53
C SER A 37 40.70 19.22 11.36
N GLY A 38 40.59 20.42 10.73
CA GLY A 38 41.38 20.87 9.58
C GLY A 38 40.56 21.27 8.37
N ALA A 39 41.10 22.16 7.53
CA ALA A 39 40.40 22.64 6.32
C ALA A 39 40.42 21.57 5.21
N LEU A 40 39.33 20.88 5.01
CA LEU A 40 39.15 19.90 3.92
C LEU A 40 38.59 20.57 2.66
N PRO A 41 39.00 20.16 1.43
CA PRO A 41 38.47 20.72 0.19
C PRO A 41 37.00 20.35 -0.01
N VAL A 42 36.14 21.34 -0.29
CA VAL A 42 34.71 21.11 -0.64
C VAL A 42 34.60 20.89 -2.13
N ILE A 43 34.34 19.63 -2.51
CA ILE A 43 34.22 19.20 -3.89
C ILE A 43 32.81 19.48 -4.40
N GLY A 44 32.69 20.01 -5.63
CA GLY A 44 31.38 20.23 -6.24
C GLY A 44 30.64 21.47 -5.72
N ALA A 45 31.31 22.36 -4.98
CA ALA A 45 30.71 23.62 -4.56
C ALA A 45 30.48 24.52 -5.78
N GLY A 46 29.27 25.04 -5.95
CA GLY A 46 28.95 26.03 -6.94
C GLY A 46 29.44 27.40 -6.50
N VAL A 47 30.34 28.04 -7.26
CA VAL A 47 30.81 29.40 -7.07
C VAL A 47 30.23 30.24 -8.19
N LYS A 48 29.33 31.17 -7.89
CA LYS A 48 28.57 31.97 -8.86
C LYS A 48 28.67 33.44 -8.55
N ILE A 49 28.75 34.27 -9.57
CA ILE A 49 28.63 35.73 -9.40
C ILE A 49 27.15 36.06 -9.15
N LYS A 50 26.87 36.70 -8.05
CA LYS A 50 25.52 37.10 -7.62
C LYS A 50 24.74 37.78 -8.75
N ASP A 51 23.47 37.41 -8.90
CA ASP A 51 22.54 37.94 -9.90
C ASP A 51 22.98 37.71 -11.37
N THR A 52 23.92 36.78 -11.63
CA THR A 52 24.36 36.40 -12.98
C THR A 52 24.29 34.87 -13.19
N SER A 53 24.44 34.42 -14.44
CA SER A 53 24.61 33.00 -14.79
C SER A 53 26.09 32.59 -14.85
N ASN A 54 27.05 33.47 -14.57
CA ASN A 54 28.47 33.18 -14.63
C ASN A 54 28.91 32.49 -13.32
N GLY A 55 29.39 31.25 -13.41
CA GLY A 55 29.80 30.46 -12.27
C GLY A 55 30.73 29.30 -12.65
N SER A 56 31.35 28.70 -11.67
CA SER A 56 32.22 27.52 -11.75
C SER A 56 31.85 26.54 -10.64
N VAL A 57 32.22 25.29 -10.85
CA VAL A 57 32.06 24.25 -9.82
C VAL A 57 33.44 23.82 -9.37
N THR A 58 33.66 23.65 -8.07
CA THR A 58 34.94 23.22 -7.52
C THR A 58 35.31 21.79 -7.94
N ASP A 59 36.60 21.60 -8.23
CA ASP A 59 37.21 20.29 -8.57
C ASP A 59 37.46 19.43 -7.33
N LEU A 60 38.16 18.30 -7.50
CA LEU A 60 38.49 17.32 -6.43
C LEU A 60 39.39 17.91 -5.33
N ASP A 61 40.11 18.99 -5.61
CA ASP A 61 40.94 19.72 -4.66
C ASP A 61 40.20 20.94 -4.09
N GLY A 62 38.88 21.07 -4.33
CA GLY A 62 38.08 22.22 -3.93
C GLY A 62 38.37 23.48 -4.72
N ARG A 63 39.09 23.44 -5.83
CA ARG A 63 39.54 24.62 -6.58
C ARG A 63 38.51 25.05 -7.63
N PHE A 64 38.36 26.36 -7.80
CA PHE A 64 37.52 26.94 -8.84
C PHE A 64 38.28 27.98 -9.63
N SER A 65 37.79 28.27 -10.83
CA SER A 65 38.25 29.39 -11.64
C SER A 65 37.08 29.96 -12.44
N LEU A 66 36.89 31.25 -12.39
CA LEU A 66 35.86 31.94 -13.18
C LEU A 66 36.31 33.37 -13.51
N SER A 67 35.65 33.98 -14.49
CA SER A 67 35.91 35.37 -14.90
C SER A 67 35.00 36.34 -14.15
N ALA A 68 35.54 37.27 -13.36
CA ALA A 68 34.78 38.22 -12.57
C ALA A 68 35.40 39.63 -12.66
N LYS A 69 34.67 40.63 -12.20
CA LYS A 69 35.12 42.03 -12.12
C LYS A 69 35.33 42.38 -10.64
N GLU A 70 36.23 43.33 -10.39
CA GLU A 70 36.35 43.93 -9.05
C GLU A 70 35.01 44.56 -8.62
N GLY A 71 34.55 44.21 -7.42
CA GLY A 71 33.25 44.55 -6.87
C GLY A 71 32.13 43.53 -7.08
N ASP A 72 32.33 42.49 -7.90
CA ASP A 72 31.38 41.39 -8.02
C ASP A 72 31.30 40.62 -6.69
N VAL A 73 30.12 40.09 -6.35
CA VAL A 73 29.93 39.26 -5.16
C VAL A 73 29.83 37.81 -5.59
N LEU A 74 30.76 36.98 -5.12
CA LEU A 74 30.68 35.54 -5.30
C LEU A 74 29.74 34.93 -4.27
N GLU A 75 28.73 34.20 -4.72
CA GLU A 75 27.90 33.34 -3.90
C GLU A 75 28.43 31.91 -4.04
N VAL A 76 28.86 31.34 -2.91
CA VAL A 76 29.38 29.97 -2.86
C VAL A 76 28.38 29.11 -2.12
N SER A 77 27.96 28.02 -2.76
CA SER A 77 26.99 27.08 -2.20
C SER A 77 27.39 25.63 -2.50
N CYS A 78 27.24 24.76 -1.52
CA CYS A 78 27.42 23.33 -1.67
C CYS A 78 26.35 22.63 -0.85
N LEU A 79 25.85 21.50 -1.37
CA LEU A 79 24.88 20.69 -0.64
C LEU A 79 25.54 20.16 0.65
N GLY A 80 24.93 20.45 1.80
CA GLY A 80 25.45 20.10 3.11
C GLY A 80 26.33 21.18 3.78
N TYR A 81 26.41 22.36 3.18
CA TYR A 81 27.19 23.48 3.73
C TYR A 81 26.38 24.78 3.74
N ARG A 82 26.62 25.61 4.72
CA ARG A 82 26.08 26.96 4.78
C ARG A 82 26.73 27.82 3.70
N GLY A 83 25.90 28.42 2.85
CA GLY A 83 26.39 29.26 1.78
C GLY A 83 27.19 30.45 2.28
N ALA A 84 28.30 30.77 1.61
CA ALA A 84 29.17 31.94 1.89
C ALA A 84 29.13 32.93 0.75
N THR A 85 29.35 34.22 1.07
CA THR A 85 29.49 35.29 0.08
C THR A 85 30.82 35.97 0.22
N VAL A 86 31.53 36.21 -0.89
CA VAL A 86 32.83 36.88 -0.93
C VAL A 86 32.83 37.95 -2.01
N THR A 87 33.20 39.17 -1.68
CA THR A 87 33.31 40.24 -2.67
C THR A 87 34.70 40.19 -3.36
N VAL A 88 34.69 40.22 -4.67
CA VAL A 88 35.91 40.23 -5.51
C VAL A 88 36.62 41.56 -5.33
N GLY A 89 37.83 41.51 -4.78
CA GLY A 89 38.74 42.63 -4.63
C GLY A 89 39.81 42.62 -5.73
N LYS A 90 41.00 43.14 -5.40
CA LYS A 90 42.17 43.17 -6.30
C LYS A 90 42.93 41.84 -6.35
N ASP A 91 42.61 40.90 -5.46
CA ASP A 91 43.29 39.60 -5.39
C ASP A 91 42.69 38.65 -6.44
N ASN A 92 43.57 37.89 -7.10
CA ASN A 92 43.17 36.90 -8.09
C ASN A 92 43.00 35.48 -7.51
N TYR A 93 43.22 35.31 -6.19
CA TYR A 93 43.10 34.01 -5.50
C TYR A 93 42.36 34.16 -4.17
N TYR A 94 41.30 33.31 -3.99
CA TYR A 94 40.40 33.37 -2.85
C TYR A 94 40.37 32.01 -2.10
N LYS A 95 40.49 32.05 -0.77
CA LYS A 95 40.19 30.93 0.12
C LYS A 95 38.84 31.19 0.75
N ILE A 96 37.86 30.33 0.45
CA ILE A 96 36.49 30.48 0.92
C ILE A 96 36.18 29.29 1.84
N PHE A 97 35.74 29.57 3.05
CA PHE A 97 35.37 28.55 4.02
C PHE A 97 33.88 28.42 4.05
N LEU A 98 33.40 27.15 3.99
CA LEU A 98 32.02 26.79 4.17
C LEU A 98 31.85 26.01 5.47
N GLU A 99 30.92 26.44 6.31
CA GLU A 99 30.54 25.73 7.53
C GLU A 99 29.67 24.52 7.14
N PRO A 100 29.97 23.30 7.66
CA PRO A 100 29.07 22.15 7.45
C PRO A 100 27.68 22.47 8.03
N GLU A 101 26.67 22.44 7.18
CA GLU A 101 25.29 22.61 7.62
C GLU A 101 24.71 21.22 7.92
N SER A 102 24.06 21.05 9.08
CA SER A 102 23.38 19.81 9.38
C SER A 102 22.23 19.63 8.38
N MET A 103 22.46 18.82 7.35
CA MET A 103 21.59 18.64 6.18
C MET A 103 20.11 18.33 6.51
N MET A 104 19.79 17.93 7.74
CA MET A 104 18.45 17.49 8.11
C MET A 104 17.52 18.62 8.59
N LEU A 105 18.03 19.71 9.09
CA LEU A 105 17.18 20.79 9.64
C LEU A 105 16.74 21.80 8.60
N ASP A 106 17.51 21.99 7.54
CA ASP A 106 17.21 22.94 6.47
C ASP A 106 16.57 22.30 5.21
N GLN A 107 16.31 20.99 5.25
CA GLN A 107 15.58 20.32 4.17
C GLN A 107 14.22 20.99 3.97
N LEU A 108 13.95 21.46 2.74
CA LEU A 108 12.64 21.98 2.36
C LEU A 108 11.66 20.81 2.20
N VAL A 109 10.60 20.86 2.97
CA VAL A 109 9.50 19.90 2.93
C VAL A 109 8.29 20.58 2.29
N VAL A 110 7.64 19.90 1.37
CA VAL A 110 6.39 20.39 0.77
C VAL A 110 5.26 20.21 1.78
N VAL A 111 4.60 21.30 2.14
CA VAL A 111 3.52 21.32 3.12
C VAL A 111 2.28 21.94 2.48
N GLY A 112 1.54 21.11 1.78
CA GLY A 112 0.31 21.56 1.11
C GLY A 112 0.59 22.69 0.10
N TYR A 113 0.21 23.90 0.45
CA TYR A 113 0.29 25.07 -0.42
C TYR A 113 1.62 25.85 -0.30
N GLY A 114 2.73 25.14 -0.10
CA GLY A 114 4.05 25.74 -0.03
C GLY A 114 5.12 24.79 0.46
N SER A 115 6.38 25.21 0.40
CA SER A 115 7.51 24.51 1.00
C SER A 115 8.01 25.25 2.23
N MET A 116 8.43 24.51 3.26
CA MET A 116 8.99 25.05 4.51
C MET A 116 10.21 24.24 4.90
N LYS A 117 11.10 24.85 5.70
CA LYS A 117 12.18 24.10 6.33
C LYS A 117 11.60 23.08 7.31
N LYS A 118 12.17 21.88 7.36
CA LYS A 118 11.77 20.83 8.32
C LYS A 118 11.88 21.32 9.77
N SER A 119 12.85 22.16 10.06
CA SER A 119 13.02 22.83 11.35
C SER A 119 11.79 23.66 11.76
N ASP A 120 11.11 24.29 10.81
CA ASP A 120 9.99 25.23 11.06
C ASP A 120 8.63 24.52 11.14
N LEU A 121 8.59 23.18 11.01
CA LEU A 121 7.35 22.43 11.10
C LEU A 121 6.92 22.24 12.56
N ALA A 122 5.69 22.64 12.88
CA ALA A 122 5.03 22.37 14.16
C ALA A 122 4.15 21.10 14.12
N THR A 123 4.01 20.47 12.97
CA THR A 123 3.12 19.31 12.71
C THR A 123 3.91 18.04 12.45
N SER A 124 3.23 16.87 12.54
CA SER A 124 3.82 15.56 12.27
C SER A 124 3.89 15.30 10.76
N ILE A 125 5.06 15.45 10.17
CA ILE A 125 5.32 15.13 8.76
C ILE A 125 6.55 14.24 8.68
N THR A 126 6.41 13.08 8.01
CA THR A 126 7.53 12.19 7.73
C THR A 126 7.92 12.30 6.27
N SER A 127 9.16 12.73 6.00
CA SER A 127 9.74 12.70 4.66
C SER A 127 10.41 11.35 4.42
N VAL A 128 10.08 10.70 3.32
CA VAL A 128 10.69 9.43 2.92
C VAL A 128 11.86 9.70 2.00
N ASN A 129 13.00 9.06 2.28
CA ASN A 129 14.18 9.14 1.43
C ASN A 129 13.93 8.42 0.09
N THR A 130 13.86 9.17 -0.99
CA THR A 130 13.58 8.63 -2.32
C THR A 130 14.74 7.83 -2.90
N ASP A 131 15.98 8.06 -2.47
CA ASP A 131 17.13 7.27 -2.91
C ASP A 131 17.05 5.85 -2.34
N ASP A 132 16.59 5.68 -1.09
CA ASP A 132 16.35 4.36 -0.50
C ASP A 132 15.14 3.66 -1.15
N MET A 133 14.18 4.41 -1.67
CA MET A 133 13.04 3.83 -2.39
C MET A 133 13.43 3.22 -3.73
N LYS A 134 14.33 3.87 -4.49
CA LYS A 134 14.81 3.38 -5.80
C LYS A 134 15.60 2.08 -5.72
N ILE A 135 16.03 1.68 -4.54
CA ILE A 135 16.71 0.42 -4.28
C ILE A 135 15.77 -0.78 -4.48
N PHE A 136 14.46 -0.57 -4.25
CA PHE A 136 13.47 -1.63 -4.35
C PHE A 136 12.84 -1.67 -5.76
N PRO A 137 13.05 -2.73 -6.55
CA PRO A 137 12.49 -2.87 -7.89
C PRO A 137 11.01 -3.26 -7.81
N ALA A 138 10.15 -2.33 -7.43
CA ALA A 138 8.72 -2.57 -7.27
C ALA A 138 7.93 -2.24 -8.54
N ALA A 139 6.86 -2.97 -8.76
CA ALA A 139 5.88 -2.67 -9.80
C ALA A 139 5.16 -1.34 -9.53
N THR A 140 5.02 -0.95 -8.25
CA THR A 140 4.29 0.24 -7.82
C THR A 140 5.07 1.09 -6.81
N ALA A 141 4.88 2.41 -6.86
CA ALA A 141 5.46 3.34 -5.87
C ALA A 141 4.94 3.06 -4.44
N ALA A 142 3.76 2.46 -4.31
CA ALA A 142 3.15 2.13 -3.02
C ALA A 142 3.93 1.05 -2.25
N GLU A 143 4.45 0.02 -2.93
CA GLU A 143 5.26 -1.03 -2.30
C GLU A 143 6.58 -0.50 -1.73
N MET A 144 7.12 0.55 -2.32
CA MET A 144 8.37 1.16 -1.88
C MET A 144 8.25 1.87 -0.52
N LEU A 145 7.03 2.22 -0.09
CA LEU A 145 6.79 2.88 1.20
C LEU A 145 6.83 1.92 2.39
N ARG A 146 6.73 0.60 2.17
CA ARG A 146 6.70 -0.42 3.24
C ARG A 146 7.95 -0.32 4.12
N GLY A 147 7.75 -0.11 5.44
CA GLY A 147 8.84 0.00 6.42
C GLY A 147 9.69 1.28 6.32
N ARG A 148 9.34 2.24 5.45
CA ARG A 148 10.11 3.49 5.28
C ARG A 148 9.64 4.64 6.17
N ALA A 149 8.45 4.54 6.72
CA ALA A 149 7.89 5.56 7.59
C ALA A 149 7.19 4.90 8.78
N ALA A 150 7.50 5.30 9.99
CA ALA A 150 6.80 4.87 11.19
C ALA A 150 5.32 5.32 11.12
N GLY A 151 4.41 4.47 11.57
CA GLY A 151 2.96 4.70 11.49
C GLY A 151 2.33 4.41 10.12
N VAL A 152 3.09 3.88 9.16
CA VAL A 152 2.59 3.50 7.83
C VAL A 152 2.69 2.01 7.64
N THR A 153 1.56 1.36 7.48
CA THR A 153 1.46 -0.06 7.18
C THR A 153 1.10 -0.23 5.70
N VAL A 154 1.90 -1.00 4.98
CA VAL A 154 1.65 -1.35 3.58
C VAL A 154 1.48 -2.85 3.50
N THR A 155 0.31 -3.32 3.08
CA THR A 155 0.00 -4.75 2.95
C THR A 155 -0.32 -5.08 1.50
N SER A 156 0.25 -6.17 1.00
CA SER A 156 -0.09 -6.69 -0.32
C SER A 156 -1.41 -7.44 -0.25
N ALA A 157 -2.43 -6.96 -0.94
CA ALA A 157 -3.69 -7.68 -1.06
C ALA A 157 -3.56 -8.92 -1.96
N SER A 158 -2.59 -8.94 -2.86
CA SER A 158 -2.29 -10.03 -3.80
C SER A 158 -0.90 -9.87 -4.38
N GLY A 159 -0.18 -10.96 -4.64
CA GLY A 159 1.07 -10.98 -5.41
C GLY A 159 0.88 -10.89 -6.92
N ARG A 160 -0.36 -10.76 -7.42
CA ARG A 160 -0.69 -10.65 -8.86
C ARG A 160 0.05 -9.49 -9.51
N PRO A 161 0.63 -9.68 -10.72
CA PRO A 161 1.30 -8.62 -11.45
C PRO A 161 0.47 -7.32 -11.54
N GLY A 162 1.11 -6.19 -11.23
CA GLY A 162 0.47 -4.87 -11.25
C GLY A 162 -0.64 -4.65 -10.21
N SER A 163 -0.76 -5.48 -9.17
CA SER A 163 -1.70 -5.23 -8.07
C SER A 163 -1.28 -4.01 -7.25
N THR A 164 -2.27 -3.28 -6.73
CA THR A 164 -2.03 -2.11 -5.89
C THR A 164 -2.09 -2.52 -4.42
N PRO A 165 -1.03 -2.33 -3.62
CA PRO A 165 -1.07 -2.62 -2.20
C PRO A 165 -1.97 -1.65 -1.44
N SER A 166 -2.52 -2.09 -0.32
CA SER A 166 -3.27 -1.26 0.61
C SER A 166 -2.31 -0.52 1.53
N ILE A 167 -2.53 0.78 1.71
CA ILE A 167 -1.77 1.62 2.64
C ILE A 167 -2.69 2.10 3.74
N LYS A 168 -2.29 1.92 4.98
CA LYS A 168 -2.97 2.48 6.17
C LYS A 168 -2.00 3.34 6.97
N ILE A 169 -2.49 4.47 7.49
CA ILE A 169 -1.72 5.37 8.36
C ILE A 169 -2.33 5.35 9.75
N ARG A 170 -1.55 4.86 10.74
CA ARG A 170 -1.97 4.77 12.16
C ARG A 170 -3.22 3.90 12.39
N GLY A 171 -3.33 2.79 11.62
CA GLY A 171 -4.35 1.77 11.81
C GLY A 171 -5.71 2.06 11.20
N THR A 172 -6.72 1.30 11.63
CA THR A 172 -8.11 1.39 11.17
C THR A 172 -8.92 2.23 12.15
N ARG A 173 -9.69 3.21 11.66
CA ARG A 173 -10.45 4.17 12.49
C ARG A 173 -11.95 4.10 12.28
N SER A 174 -12.40 3.81 11.07
CA SER A 174 -13.80 3.74 10.70
C SER A 174 -14.27 2.31 10.44
N ILE A 175 -15.50 2.01 10.81
CA ILE A 175 -16.16 0.71 10.62
C ILE A 175 -16.60 0.54 9.16
N SER A 176 -17.28 1.53 8.60
CA SER A 176 -17.89 1.45 7.26
C SER A 176 -17.26 2.37 6.23
N ALA A 177 -16.59 3.46 6.67
CA ALA A 177 -15.90 4.36 5.77
C ALA A 177 -14.52 3.81 5.33
N SER A 178 -13.99 4.32 4.21
CA SER A 178 -12.64 3.99 3.78
C SER A 178 -11.60 4.42 4.80
N ASN A 179 -10.60 3.58 5.03
CA ASN A 179 -9.42 3.87 5.87
C ASN A 179 -8.15 4.11 5.02
N ASN A 180 -8.31 4.42 3.72
CA ASN A 180 -7.20 4.68 2.80
C ASN A 180 -6.76 6.14 2.88
N PRO A 181 -5.45 6.44 2.83
CA PRO A 181 -4.96 7.81 2.82
C PRO A 181 -5.35 8.55 1.55
N LEU A 182 -5.36 9.87 1.63
CA LEU A 182 -5.49 10.75 0.48
C LEU A 182 -4.14 10.88 -0.23
N TYR A 183 -4.12 10.72 -1.55
CA TYR A 183 -2.93 10.92 -2.37
C TYR A 183 -2.98 12.30 -3.03
N ILE A 184 -1.88 13.03 -2.98
CA ILE A 184 -1.69 14.32 -3.65
C ILE A 184 -0.43 14.24 -4.51
N ILE A 185 -0.56 14.42 -5.82
CA ILE A 185 0.55 14.41 -6.76
C ILE A 185 0.69 15.80 -7.38
N ASP A 186 1.83 16.44 -7.17
CA ASP A 186 2.12 17.80 -7.64
C ASP A 186 1.01 18.83 -7.33
N GLY A 187 0.39 18.72 -6.14
CA GLY A 187 -0.69 19.57 -5.67
C GLY A 187 -2.09 19.19 -6.15
N SER A 188 -2.24 18.10 -6.90
CA SER A 188 -3.54 17.59 -7.37
C SER A 188 -3.96 16.33 -6.64
N VAL A 189 -5.22 16.23 -6.28
CA VAL A 189 -5.80 15.01 -5.68
C VAL A 189 -5.72 13.86 -6.67
N ALA A 190 -5.24 12.71 -6.22
CA ALA A 190 -5.05 11.52 -7.02
C ALA A 190 -5.68 10.28 -6.35
N SER A 191 -5.84 9.20 -7.11
CA SER A 191 -6.25 7.90 -6.58
C SER A 191 -5.03 7.04 -6.19
N ASP A 192 -5.27 5.98 -5.43
CA ASP A 192 -4.29 4.92 -5.14
C ASP A 192 -3.71 4.30 -6.41
N THR A 193 -4.58 4.01 -7.38
CA THR A 193 -4.18 3.46 -8.69
C THR A 193 -3.34 4.44 -9.50
N GLU A 194 -3.59 5.74 -9.41
CA GLU A 194 -2.76 6.74 -10.06
C GLU A 194 -1.38 6.83 -9.40
N PHE A 195 -1.33 6.80 -8.07
CA PHE A 195 -0.06 6.72 -7.33
C PHE A 195 0.73 5.45 -7.68
N ALA A 196 0.05 4.31 -7.80
CA ALA A 196 0.68 3.05 -8.20
C ALA A 196 1.26 3.08 -9.63
N MET A 197 0.71 3.92 -10.52
CA MET A 197 1.18 4.05 -11.90
C MET A 197 2.37 4.99 -12.08
N ILE A 198 2.74 5.79 -11.06
CA ILE A 198 3.91 6.67 -11.13
C ILE A 198 5.18 5.81 -11.21
N ASN A 199 6.08 6.18 -12.12
CA ASN A 199 7.42 5.62 -12.08
C ASN A 199 8.19 6.18 -10.88
N SER A 200 8.83 5.30 -10.11
CA SER A 200 9.63 5.67 -8.94
C SER A 200 10.73 6.67 -9.25
N ASP A 201 11.31 6.56 -10.44
CA ASP A 201 12.38 7.44 -10.87
C ASP A 201 11.92 8.87 -11.18
N ASP A 202 10.62 9.08 -11.39
CA ASP A 202 10.03 10.42 -11.53
C ASP A 202 9.80 11.13 -10.18
N ILE A 203 9.88 10.42 -9.06
CA ILE A 203 9.59 10.97 -7.73
C ILE A 203 10.81 11.73 -7.21
N GLU A 204 10.60 12.98 -6.78
CA GLU A 204 11.57 13.82 -6.07
C GLU A 204 11.47 13.65 -4.57
N SER A 205 10.24 13.68 -4.02
CA SER A 205 10.00 13.50 -2.59
C SER A 205 8.61 12.91 -2.31
N ILE A 206 8.51 12.21 -1.18
CA ILE A 206 7.23 11.78 -0.59
C ILE A 206 7.18 12.26 0.85
N GLU A 207 6.14 13.03 1.18
CA GLU A 207 5.85 13.46 2.53
C GLU A 207 4.54 12.83 3.00
N ILE A 208 4.55 12.30 4.23
CA ILE A 208 3.40 11.65 4.85
C ILE A 208 2.92 12.49 6.03
N LEU A 209 1.68 12.99 5.92
CA LEU A 209 1.03 13.80 6.94
C LEU A 209 0.19 12.89 7.83
N LYS A 210 0.58 12.78 9.10
CA LYS A 210 0.01 11.79 10.03
C LYS A 210 -0.90 12.39 11.09
N ASP A 211 -0.79 13.69 11.40
CA ASP A 211 -1.59 14.37 12.43
C ASP A 211 -2.70 15.26 11.83
N ALA A 212 -3.76 15.49 12.59
CA ALA A 212 -4.90 16.26 12.12
C ALA A 212 -4.55 17.72 11.77
N ALA A 213 -3.52 18.32 12.39
CA ALA A 213 -3.12 19.69 12.07
C ALA A 213 -2.44 19.81 10.69
N SER A 214 -1.70 18.79 10.25
CA SER A 214 -1.17 18.72 8.88
C SER A 214 -2.24 18.32 7.88
N GLN A 215 -3.14 17.40 8.26
CA GLN A 215 -4.23 16.88 7.44
C GLN A 215 -5.33 17.94 7.18
N ALA A 216 -5.58 18.85 8.13
CA ALA A 216 -6.59 19.90 8.01
C ALA A 216 -6.43 20.79 6.77
N ILE A 217 -5.22 20.87 6.20
CA ILE A 217 -4.94 21.55 4.94
C ILE A 217 -5.76 20.95 3.79
N TYR A 218 -5.94 19.60 3.81
CA TYR A 218 -6.67 18.86 2.78
C TYR A 218 -8.10 18.48 3.18
N GLY A 219 -8.47 18.72 4.46
CA GLY A 219 -9.83 18.68 5.00
C GLY A 219 -10.48 17.31 5.01
N ALA A 220 -11.73 17.29 4.60
CA ALA A 220 -12.67 16.16 4.76
C ALA A 220 -12.32 14.86 3.97
N ARG A 221 -11.23 14.81 3.26
CA ARG A 221 -10.72 13.60 2.59
C ARG A 221 -9.45 13.06 3.23
N ALA A 222 -8.91 13.76 4.21
CA ALA A 222 -7.62 13.51 4.81
C ALA A 222 -7.67 12.84 6.18
N SER A 223 -8.83 12.36 6.63
CA SER A 223 -9.01 11.70 7.95
C SER A 223 -8.01 10.58 8.19
N ASP A 224 -7.67 9.81 7.16
CA ASP A 224 -6.83 8.63 7.24
C ASP A 224 -5.37 8.90 6.82
N GLY A 225 -4.98 10.18 6.83
CA GLY A 225 -3.65 10.61 6.45
C GLY A 225 -3.55 11.11 5.01
N VAL A 226 -2.42 11.73 4.70
CA VAL A 226 -2.14 12.24 3.35
C VAL A 226 -0.75 11.80 2.91
N ILE A 227 -0.64 11.32 1.68
CA ILE A 227 0.62 11.02 1.00
C ILE A 227 0.81 12.09 -0.08
N LEU A 228 1.77 12.98 0.16
CA LEU A 228 2.17 14.03 -0.77
C LEU A 228 3.32 13.53 -1.64
N VAL A 229 3.15 13.56 -2.94
CA VAL A 229 4.18 13.18 -3.91
C VAL A 229 4.55 14.39 -4.74
N THR A 230 5.83 14.72 -4.72
CA THR A 230 6.41 15.74 -5.59
C THR A 230 7.25 15.06 -6.65
N THR A 231 7.02 15.41 -7.92
CA THR A 231 7.77 14.83 -9.03
C THR A 231 8.93 15.73 -9.46
N LYS A 232 9.95 15.12 -10.05
CA LYS A 232 11.17 15.80 -10.51
C LYS A 232 10.87 16.90 -11.52
N ARG A 233 11.64 17.98 -11.45
CA ARG A 233 11.54 19.15 -12.33
C ARG A 233 12.89 19.49 -12.96
N GLY A 234 12.89 20.20 -14.06
CA GLY A 234 14.10 20.78 -14.62
C GLY A 234 14.71 21.83 -13.69
N LYS A 235 16.04 21.97 -13.71
CA LYS A 235 16.77 23.03 -12.99
C LYS A 235 17.49 23.93 -13.98
N ALA A 236 17.64 25.21 -13.64
CA ALA A 236 18.37 26.16 -14.48
C ALA A 236 19.86 25.78 -14.53
N GLY A 237 20.47 25.88 -15.73
CA GLY A 237 21.88 25.54 -15.94
C GLY A 237 22.19 24.01 -16.00
N GLU A 238 21.21 23.14 -15.80
CA GLU A 238 21.37 21.69 -15.97
C GLU A 238 20.85 21.23 -17.35
N SER A 239 21.50 20.22 -17.93
CA SER A 239 20.97 19.44 -19.05
C SER A 239 21.41 17.99 -18.81
N THR A 240 20.50 17.13 -18.51
CA THR A 240 20.82 15.73 -18.19
C THR A 240 19.84 14.80 -18.88
N VAL A 241 20.37 13.80 -19.55
CA VAL A 241 19.64 12.65 -20.07
C VAL A 241 20.00 11.48 -19.18
N SER A 242 18.99 10.81 -18.61
CA SER A 242 19.20 9.66 -17.74
C SER A 242 18.47 8.44 -18.29
N TYR A 243 19.10 7.28 -18.14
CA TYR A 243 18.47 5.98 -18.35
C TYR A 243 18.59 5.14 -17.08
N ASN A 244 17.47 4.56 -16.67
CA ASN A 244 17.39 3.57 -15.60
C ASN A 244 16.74 2.32 -16.17
N GLY A 245 17.41 1.18 -16.04
CA GLY A 245 16.84 -0.07 -16.52
C GLY A 245 17.29 -1.24 -15.69
N TYR A 246 16.41 -2.23 -15.59
CA TYR A 246 16.72 -3.52 -14.97
C TYR A 246 15.98 -4.66 -15.65
N VAL A 247 16.54 -5.84 -15.52
CA VAL A 247 15.94 -7.13 -15.86
C VAL A 247 16.02 -8.04 -14.65
N GLY A 248 14.98 -8.81 -14.39
CA GLY A 248 14.93 -9.68 -13.23
C GLY A 248 14.06 -10.89 -13.42
N PHE A 249 14.14 -11.77 -12.44
CA PHE A 249 13.38 -13.01 -12.37
C PHE A 249 12.66 -13.09 -11.04
N GLN A 250 11.45 -13.61 -11.09
CA GLN A 250 10.65 -13.88 -9.90
C GLN A 250 10.33 -15.36 -9.80
N THR A 251 10.37 -15.88 -8.58
CA THR A 251 10.16 -17.29 -8.25
C THR A 251 9.14 -17.42 -7.14
N LEU A 252 8.40 -18.53 -7.16
CA LEU A 252 7.47 -18.86 -6.10
C LEU A 252 8.22 -19.27 -4.82
N HIS A 253 7.72 -18.89 -3.67
CA HIS A 253 8.16 -19.36 -2.36
C HIS A 253 6.97 -19.86 -1.56
N LYS A 254 7.15 -20.95 -0.81
CA LYS A 254 6.17 -21.50 0.14
C LYS A 254 6.90 -22.12 1.34
N ASN A 255 6.20 -22.28 2.45
CA ASN A 255 6.72 -22.93 3.67
C ASN A 255 5.86 -24.11 4.12
N PHE A 256 5.16 -24.75 3.19
CA PHE A 256 4.35 -25.94 3.41
C PHE A 256 4.46 -26.90 2.22
N ASP A 257 4.03 -28.15 2.42
CA ASP A 257 4.00 -29.15 1.37
C ASP A 257 2.55 -29.56 1.04
N TYR A 258 2.35 -30.11 -0.16
CA TYR A 258 1.13 -30.82 -0.54
C TYR A 258 1.27 -32.30 -0.23
N TYR A 259 0.13 -33.00 -0.12
CA TYR A 259 0.15 -34.46 -0.03
C TYR A 259 0.68 -35.07 -1.33
N THR A 260 1.64 -35.97 -1.22
CA THR A 260 2.03 -36.90 -2.31
C THR A 260 0.90 -37.88 -2.62
N ALA A 261 1.03 -38.65 -3.71
CA ALA A 261 0.01 -39.62 -4.10
C ALA A 261 -0.29 -40.66 -3.00
N ASP A 262 0.77 -41.18 -2.34
CA ASP A 262 0.62 -42.18 -1.25
C ASP A 262 0.06 -41.55 0.02
N GLU A 263 0.48 -40.34 0.35
CA GLU A 263 -0.06 -39.59 1.49
C GLU A 263 -1.51 -39.18 1.26
N TYR A 264 -1.87 -38.79 0.03
CA TYR A 264 -3.26 -38.50 -0.34
C TYR A 264 -4.14 -39.76 -0.24
N LEU A 265 -3.67 -40.91 -0.73
CA LEU A 265 -4.38 -42.18 -0.55
C LEU A 265 -4.54 -42.54 0.94
N SER A 266 -3.51 -42.27 1.75
CA SER A 266 -3.56 -42.52 3.19
C SER A 266 -4.59 -41.60 3.88
N LEU A 267 -4.65 -40.33 3.52
CA LEU A 267 -5.68 -39.40 3.98
C LEU A 267 -7.09 -39.87 3.62
N ARG A 268 -7.29 -40.33 2.37
CA ARG A 268 -8.55 -40.87 1.88
C ARG A 268 -8.96 -42.11 2.66
N ARG A 269 -8.03 -43.05 2.87
CA ARG A 269 -8.26 -44.25 3.67
C ARG A 269 -8.66 -43.91 5.09
N GLU A 270 -7.98 -42.99 5.76
CA GLU A 270 -8.32 -42.58 7.12
C GLU A 270 -9.69 -41.92 7.21
N ALA A 271 -10.05 -41.08 6.23
CA ALA A 271 -11.36 -40.45 6.19
C ALA A 271 -12.50 -41.48 6.04
N VAL A 272 -12.34 -42.44 5.14
CA VAL A 272 -13.31 -43.52 4.93
C VAL A 272 -13.34 -44.48 6.12
N ALA A 273 -12.18 -44.82 6.69
CA ALA A 273 -12.10 -45.67 7.88
C ALA A 273 -12.82 -45.04 9.07
N ASN A 274 -12.68 -43.74 9.28
CA ASN A 274 -13.37 -42.99 10.32
C ASN A 274 -14.89 -43.05 10.15
N ASP A 275 -15.38 -42.82 8.95
CA ASP A 275 -16.82 -42.87 8.63
C ASP A 275 -17.40 -44.27 8.79
N MET A 276 -16.63 -45.31 8.47
CA MET A 276 -17.03 -46.72 8.60
C MET A 276 -16.77 -47.30 10.00
N GLY A 277 -16.19 -46.53 10.94
CA GLY A 277 -15.82 -47.03 12.27
C GLY A 277 -14.66 -48.05 12.28
N ILE A 278 -13.82 -48.06 11.23
CA ILE A 278 -12.63 -48.89 11.09
C ILE A 278 -11.46 -48.26 11.82
N ILE A 279 -10.74 -49.02 12.64
CA ILE A 279 -9.55 -48.52 13.36
C ILE A 279 -8.31 -48.50 12.47
N ASP A 280 -8.09 -49.58 11.74
CA ASP A 280 -6.93 -49.71 10.84
C ASP A 280 -7.31 -49.31 9.41
N ALA A 281 -7.02 -48.07 9.09
CA ALA A 281 -7.29 -47.49 7.78
C ALA A 281 -6.59 -48.20 6.62
N THR A 282 -5.49 -48.93 6.88
CA THR A 282 -4.76 -49.65 5.83
C THR A 282 -5.58 -50.83 5.26
N THR A 283 -6.57 -51.31 5.99
CA THR A 283 -7.48 -52.35 5.56
C THR A 283 -8.54 -51.87 4.55
N VAL A 284 -8.75 -50.56 4.42
CA VAL A 284 -9.66 -49.98 3.43
C VAL A 284 -9.11 -50.21 2.03
N PRO A 285 -9.84 -50.94 1.12
CA PRO A 285 -9.36 -51.13 -0.24
C PRO A 285 -9.16 -49.81 -1.01
N ILE A 286 -8.20 -49.76 -1.92
CA ILE A 286 -7.90 -48.59 -2.75
C ILE A 286 -9.13 -48.09 -3.49
N ALA A 287 -9.90 -48.98 -4.12
CA ALA A 287 -11.10 -48.62 -4.84
C ALA A 287 -12.18 -47.98 -3.95
N THR A 288 -12.31 -48.45 -2.70
CA THR A 288 -13.23 -47.91 -1.70
C THR A 288 -12.74 -46.55 -1.21
N ALA A 289 -11.43 -46.42 -0.92
CA ALA A 289 -10.83 -45.19 -0.45
C ALA A 289 -10.91 -44.06 -1.49
N LEU A 290 -10.60 -44.32 -2.75
CA LEU A 290 -10.62 -43.35 -3.82
C LEU A 290 -12.04 -43.08 -4.35
N ALA A 291 -12.89 -44.11 -4.40
CA ALA A 291 -14.28 -44.04 -4.94
C ALA A 291 -14.36 -43.39 -6.33
N ASP A 292 -13.28 -43.58 -7.14
CA ASP A 292 -13.12 -43.04 -8.48
C ASP A 292 -12.21 -43.96 -9.32
N ASP A 293 -12.73 -44.47 -10.42
CA ASP A 293 -12.03 -45.44 -11.24
C ASP A 293 -10.82 -44.90 -11.95
N VAL A 294 -10.88 -43.61 -12.38
CA VAL A 294 -9.77 -42.89 -13.03
C VAL A 294 -8.61 -42.69 -12.03
N MET A 295 -8.93 -42.20 -10.82
CA MET A 295 -7.91 -42.07 -9.78
C MET A 295 -7.28 -43.41 -9.38
N ALA A 296 -8.06 -44.47 -9.31
CA ALA A 296 -7.54 -45.82 -9.00
C ALA A 296 -6.63 -46.34 -10.12
N GLN A 297 -6.95 -46.02 -11.38
CA GLN A 297 -6.11 -46.38 -12.54
C GLN A 297 -4.80 -45.59 -12.53
N VAL A 298 -4.85 -44.27 -12.32
CA VAL A 298 -3.66 -43.39 -12.22
C VAL A 298 -2.76 -43.85 -11.06
N TYR A 299 -3.32 -44.21 -9.91
CA TYR A 299 -2.53 -44.77 -8.80
C TYR A 299 -1.79 -46.05 -9.17
N LYS A 300 -2.43 -46.92 -9.94
CA LYS A 300 -1.80 -48.17 -10.41
C LYS A 300 -0.74 -47.94 -11.48
N SER A 301 -0.92 -46.95 -12.36
CA SER A 301 0.07 -46.65 -13.41
C SER A 301 1.31 -45.95 -12.86
N GLY A 302 1.16 -45.24 -11.70
CA GLY A 302 2.23 -44.42 -11.13
C GLY A 302 2.46 -43.09 -11.82
N GLU A 303 1.57 -42.68 -12.73
CA GLU A 303 1.66 -41.43 -13.49
C GLU A 303 1.02 -40.25 -12.73
N TYR A 304 1.68 -39.80 -11.68
CA TYR A 304 1.15 -38.78 -10.79
C TYR A 304 1.37 -37.36 -11.33
N VAL A 305 0.43 -36.46 -11.07
CA VAL A 305 0.50 -35.06 -11.48
C VAL A 305 1.17 -34.21 -10.43
N ASP A 306 2.26 -33.53 -10.81
CA ASP A 306 2.83 -32.41 -10.07
C ASP A 306 2.17 -31.11 -10.56
N TRP A 307 1.10 -30.71 -9.89
CA TRP A 307 0.31 -29.53 -10.22
C TRP A 307 1.13 -28.23 -10.13
N GLU A 308 2.08 -28.15 -9.21
CA GLU A 308 2.93 -26.97 -9.04
C GLU A 308 3.84 -26.79 -10.26
N ASN A 309 4.56 -27.83 -10.67
CA ASN A 309 5.38 -27.79 -11.89
C ASN A 309 4.55 -27.64 -13.17
N LEU A 310 3.31 -28.14 -13.20
CA LEU A 310 2.42 -27.99 -14.34
C LEU A 310 1.97 -26.54 -14.53
N MET A 311 1.57 -25.86 -13.46
CA MET A 311 0.90 -24.56 -13.55
C MET A 311 1.83 -23.36 -13.37
N PHE A 312 2.97 -23.53 -12.68
CA PHE A 312 3.92 -22.42 -12.45
C PHE A 312 5.14 -22.46 -13.35
N LYS A 313 5.63 -21.27 -13.67
CA LYS A 313 6.96 -21.04 -14.23
C LYS A 313 7.99 -21.19 -13.10
N LYS A 314 9.12 -21.86 -13.37
CA LYS A 314 10.26 -21.92 -12.43
C LYS A 314 10.85 -20.55 -12.17
N ALA A 315 10.84 -19.68 -13.17
CA ALA A 315 11.23 -18.28 -13.09
C ALA A 315 10.41 -17.48 -14.11
N ALA A 316 9.80 -16.39 -13.67
CA ALA A 316 9.07 -15.46 -14.54
C ALA A 316 9.87 -14.18 -14.73
N LEU A 317 9.99 -13.73 -15.97
CA LEU A 317 10.77 -12.55 -16.34
C LEU A 317 10.01 -11.27 -15.98
N TYR A 318 10.72 -10.26 -15.51
CA TYR A 318 10.20 -8.90 -15.48
C TYR A 318 11.31 -7.89 -15.73
N HIS A 319 10.98 -6.75 -16.34
CA HIS A 319 11.96 -5.73 -16.67
C HIS A 319 11.34 -4.33 -16.69
N SER A 320 12.18 -3.33 -16.49
CA SER A 320 11.80 -1.92 -16.53
C SER A 320 12.85 -1.12 -17.28
N HIS A 321 12.40 -0.16 -18.07
CA HIS A 321 13.24 0.76 -18.83
C HIS A 321 12.65 2.16 -18.72
N GLU A 322 13.44 3.12 -18.28
CA GLU A 322 13.07 4.53 -18.21
C GLU A 322 14.13 5.42 -18.85
N VAL A 323 13.67 6.36 -19.65
CA VAL A 323 14.47 7.46 -20.18
C VAL A 323 13.86 8.75 -19.67
N SER A 324 14.69 9.61 -19.09
CA SER A 324 14.29 10.96 -18.69
C SER A 324 15.26 12.02 -19.18
N VAL A 325 14.70 13.16 -19.54
CA VAL A 325 15.44 14.37 -19.95
C VAL A 325 15.01 15.51 -19.05
N LYS A 326 15.95 16.14 -18.38
CA LYS A 326 15.67 17.32 -17.53
C LYS A 326 16.67 18.43 -17.87
N GLY A 327 16.17 19.65 -17.84
CA GLY A 327 17.03 20.80 -18.08
C GLY A 327 16.29 22.12 -18.01
N GLY A 328 17.02 23.20 -18.23
CA GLY A 328 16.36 24.49 -18.29
C GLY A 328 17.30 25.67 -18.23
N SER A 329 16.67 26.83 -18.39
CA SER A 329 17.23 28.15 -18.18
C SER A 329 16.51 28.84 -17.01
N ASP A 330 16.91 30.07 -16.67
CA ASP A 330 16.20 30.87 -15.66
C ASP A 330 14.74 31.13 -16.05
N LYS A 331 14.42 31.12 -17.36
CA LYS A 331 13.06 31.37 -17.86
C LYS A 331 12.23 30.12 -18.05
N LEU A 332 12.84 29.05 -18.57
CA LEU A 332 12.11 27.81 -18.87
C LEU A 332 12.84 26.64 -18.22
N LYS A 333 12.12 25.88 -17.43
CA LYS A 333 12.58 24.61 -16.85
C LYS A 333 11.66 23.50 -17.35
N ALA A 334 12.24 22.39 -17.79
CA ALA A 334 11.50 21.29 -18.38
C ALA A 334 12.05 19.95 -17.88
N MET A 335 11.16 18.99 -17.71
CA MET A 335 11.46 17.59 -17.48
C MET A 335 10.48 16.75 -18.31
N ALA A 336 10.99 15.74 -18.98
CA ALA A 336 10.17 14.74 -19.68
C ALA A 336 10.70 13.35 -19.39
N SER A 337 9.83 12.39 -19.16
CA SER A 337 10.17 10.99 -18.96
C SER A 337 9.23 10.06 -19.74
N VAL A 338 9.75 8.91 -20.11
CA VAL A 338 8.99 7.77 -20.67
C VAL A 338 9.52 6.51 -20.03
N GLY A 339 8.63 5.71 -19.47
CA GLY A 339 8.94 4.42 -18.85
C GLY A 339 8.11 3.29 -19.45
N TYR A 340 8.74 2.15 -19.62
CA TYR A 340 8.10 0.87 -19.95
C TYR A 340 8.41 -0.14 -18.85
N PHE A 341 7.39 -0.81 -18.37
CA PHE A 341 7.47 -1.87 -17.36
C PHE A 341 6.69 -3.09 -17.86
N ASN A 342 7.31 -4.26 -17.80
CA ASN A 342 6.66 -5.54 -18.06
C ASN A 342 6.94 -6.48 -16.89
N GLN A 343 5.94 -7.21 -16.47
CA GLN A 343 6.02 -8.26 -15.45
C GLN A 343 5.24 -9.48 -15.91
N ASP A 344 5.92 -10.53 -16.31
CA ASP A 344 5.30 -11.83 -16.49
C ASP A 344 4.85 -12.37 -15.14
N GLY A 345 3.66 -12.94 -15.07
CA GLY A 345 3.23 -13.65 -13.86
C GLY A 345 3.93 -15.01 -13.73
N ILE A 346 3.97 -15.53 -12.50
CA ILE A 346 4.51 -16.85 -12.20
C ILE A 346 3.65 -18.00 -12.73
N MET A 347 2.35 -17.76 -12.97
CA MET A 347 1.51 -18.75 -13.65
C MET A 347 1.84 -18.82 -15.13
N LYS A 348 1.75 -20.03 -15.74
CA LYS A 348 2.05 -20.25 -17.16
C LYS A 348 0.99 -19.67 -18.09
N VAL A 349 -0.22 -19.41 -17.59
CA VAL A 349 -1.36 -18.94 -18.39
C VAL A 349 -2.00 -17.71 -17.76
N ASN A 350 -2.51 -16.80 -18.61
CA ASN A 350 -3.36 -15.65 -18.23
C ASN A 350 -2.80 -14.83 -17.06
N SER A 351 -1.51 -14.55 -17.07
CA SER A 351 -0.87 -13.85 -15.96
C SER A 351 0.26 -12.95 -16.47
N GLY A 352 0.02 -11.64 -16.47
CA GLY A 352 0.98 -10.65 -16.89
C GLY A 352 0.50 -9.21 -16.66
N TYR A 353 1.45 -8.28 -16.70
CA TYR A 353 1.19 -6.85 -16.58
C TYR A 353 2.17 -6.03 -17.40
N ASP A 354 1.66 -5.18 -18.27
CA ASP A 354 2.40 -4.22 -19.05
C ASP A 354 1.99 -2.80 -18.67
N ARG A 355 2.96 -1.88 -18.59
CA ARG A 355 2.70 -0.47 -18.37
C ARG A 355 3.64 0.41 -19.18
N ILE A 356 3.06 1.39 -19.88
CA ILE A 356 3.77 2.52 -20.44
C ILE A 356 3.33 3.76 -19.66
N SER A 357 4.27 4.51 -19.14
CA SER A 357 4.04 5.77 -18.45
C SER A 357 4.86 6.89 -19.05
N SER A 358 4.30 8.10 -19.12
CA SER A 358 5.08 9.27 -19.50
C SER A 358 4.67 10.47 -18.66
N ARG A 359 5.62 11.38 -18.46
CA ARG A 359 5.43 12.60 -17.69
C ARG A 359 6.14 13.76 -18.35
N VAL A 360 5.51 14.94 -18.28
CA VAL A 360 6.11 16.20 -18.73
C VAL A 360 5.79 17.28 -17.70
N ASN A 361 6.83 17.88 -17.14
CA ASN A 361 6.74 19.02 -16.21
C ASN A 361 7.40 20.23 -16.83
N LEU A 362 6.67 21.35 -16.91
CA LEU A 362 7.12 22.61 -17.51
C LEU A 362 6.88 23.74 -16.51
N ASP A 363 7.90 24.57 -16.29
CA ASP A 363 7.83 25.81 -15.52
C ASP A 363 8.36 26.96 -16.39
N TYR A 364 7.55 27.99 -16.64
CA TYR A 364 7.91 29.13 -17.48
C TYR A 364 7.75 30.47 -16.74
N GLN A 365 8.86 31.14 -16.47
CA GLN A 365 8.89 32.46 -15.87
C GLN A 365 8.62 33.52 -16.94
N VAL A 366 7.35 33.90 -17.14
CA VAL A 366 6.94 34.90 -18.18
C VAL A 366 7.45 36.29 -17.86
N LYS A 367 7.25 36.70 -16.60
CA LYS A 367 7.71 37.96 -16.01
C LYS A 367 8.18 37.70 -14.59
N LYS A 368 8.93 38.61 -13.94
CA LYS A 368 9.32 38.44 -12.53
C LYS A 368 8.14 38.19 -11.58
N TRP A 369 6.96 38.67 -11.92
CA TRP A 369 5.73 38.58 -11.15
C TRP A 369 4.78 37.50 -11.65
N LEU A 370 5.04 36.84 -12.81
CA LEU A 370 4.15 35.84 -13.41
C LEU A 370 4.94 34.57 -13.81
N LYS A 371 4.63 33.46 -13.19
CA LYS A 371 5.09 32.11 -13.55
C LYS A 371 3.90 31.28 -14.01
N LEU A 372 4.04 30.60 -15.13
CA LEU A 372 3.11 29.58 -15.62
C LEU A 372 3.75 28.21 -15.48
N GLY A 373 2.95 27.19 -15.19
CA GLY A 373 3.43 25.82 -15.15
C GLY A 373 2.40 24.82 -15.63
N ALA A 374 2.89 23.69 -16.10
CA ALA A 374 2.06 22.56 -16.49
C ALA A 374 2.73 21.24 -16.07
N ASN A 375 1.95 20.35 -15.47
CA ASN A 375 2.37 18.98 -15.13
C ASN A 375 1.40 18.04 -15.83
N THR A 376 1.90 17.19 -16.70
CA THR A 376 1.08 16.23 -17.44
C THR A 376 1.61 14.82 -17.23
N SER A 377 0.72 13.85 -17.12
CA SER A 377 1.07 12.45 -17.09
C SER A 377 0.10 11.63 -17.95
N PHE A 378 0.64 10.61 -18.60
CA PHE A 378 -0.10 9.64 -19.39
C PHE A 378 0.31 8.24 -18.94
N GLY A 379 -0.66 7.34 -18.83
CA GLY A 379 -0.44 5.96 -18.46
C GLY A 379 -1.32 5.03 -19.28
N PHE A 380 -0.69 3.99 -19.81
CA PHE A 380 -1.36 2.88 -20.47
C PHE A 380 -0.95 1.60 -19.76
N SER A 381 -1.89 0.75 -19.40
CA SER A 381 -1.59 -0.55 -18.83
C SER A 381 -2.52 -1.63 -19.37
N LYS A 382 -1.96 -2.85 -19.50
CA LYS A 382 -2.70 -4.07 -19.76
C LYS A 382 -2.35 -5.08 -18.67
N ARG A 383 -3.36 -5.74 -18.14
CA ARG A 383 -3.23 -6.84 -17.20
C ARG A 383 -3.95 -8.06 -17.74
N GLU A 384 -3.29 -9.19 -17.70
CA GLU A 384 -3.90 -10.51 -17.90
C GLU A 384 -4.22 -11.10 -16.55
N ILE A 385 -5.43 -11.63 -16.38
CA ILE A 385 -5.98 -12.04 -15.09
C ILE A 385 -6.32 -13.51 -15.15
N GLU A 386 -5.71 -14.29 -14.26
CA GLU A 386 -6.10 -15.67 -14.06
C GLU A 386 -7.44 -15.76 -13.29
N ASN A 387 -8.41 -16.48 -13.82
CA ASN A 387 -9.72 -16.61 -13.24
C ASN A 387 -9.81 -17.83 -12.32
N GLY A 388 -9.38 -17.69 -11.06
CA GLY A 388 -9.45 -18.76 -10.06
C GLY A 388 -8.56 -19.97 -10.34
N ALA A 389 -7.75 -19.94 -11.41
CA ALA A 389 -6.89 -21.06 -11.78
C ALA A 389 -5.87 -21.42 -10.70
N PHE A 390 -5.30 -20.40 -10.02
CA PHE A 390 -4.39 -20.63 -8.89
C PHE A 390 -4.98 -21.55 -7.83
N TYR A 391 -6.21 -21.35 -7.52
CA TYR A 391 -6.96 -21.99 -6.49
C TYR A 391 -7.37 -23.41 -6.83
N GLN A 392 -7.84 -23.57 -8.04
CA GLN A 392 -8.33 -24.85 -8.50
C GLN A 392 -7.22 -25.91 -8.53
N PHE A 393 -5.99 -25.58 -8.93
CA PHE A 393 -4.94 -26.60 -9.03
C PHE A 393 -4.40 -27.05 -7.67
N ILE A 394 -4.33 -26.17 -6.65
CA ILE A 394 -3.82 -26.55 -5.32
C ILE A 394 -4.74 -27.56 -4.61
N THR A 395 -6.00 -27.59 -4.99
CA THR A 395 -7.00 -28.54 -4.45
C THR A 395 -7.12 -29.83 -5.27
N ARG A 396 -6.51 -29.92 -6.45
CA ARG A 396 -6.62 -31.10 -7.31
C ARG A 396 -5.75 -32.25 -6.81
N SER A 397 -6.31 -33.47 -6.92
CA SER A 397 -5.61 -34.67 -6.53
C SER A 397 -4.35 -34.91 -7.39
N PRO A 398 -3.25 -35.41 -6.82
CA PRO A 398 -2.12 -35.88 -7.59
C PRO A 398 -2.44 -37.10 -8.46
N LEU A 399 -3.59 -37.79 -8.16
CA LEU A 399 -4.12 -38.92 -8.88
C LEU A 399 -5.07 -38.54 -10.01
N SER A 400 -4.75 -37.46 -10.73
CA SER A 400 -5.57 -36.94 -11.82
C SER A 400 -5.08 -37.39 -13.18
N GLN A 401 -5.97 -37.68 -14.11
CA GLN A 401 -5.67 -37.81 -15.51
C GLN A 401 -5.80 -36.42 -16.16
N ILE A 402 -4.75 -35.93 -16.84
CA ILE A 402 -4.75 -34.56 -17.40
C ILE A 402 -4.63 -34.52 -18.90
N TYR A 403 -4.19 -35.61 -19.54
CA TYR A 403 -3.99 -35.74 -21.00
C TYR A 403 -4.81 -36.88 -21.58
N ASP A 404 -5.16 -36.75 -22.86
CA ASP A 404 -5.64 -37.83 -23.70
C ASP A 404 -4.48 -38.66 -24.29
N GLU A 405 -4.78 -39.61 -25.15
CA GLU A 405 -3.81 -40.47 -25.83
C GLU A 405 -2.88 -39.70 -26.79
N ASN A 406 -3.27 -38.52 -27.24
CA ASN A 406 -2.51 -37.65 -28.13
C ASN A 406 -1.58 -36.67 -27.37
N GLY A 407 -1.74 -36.57 -26.06
CA GLY A 407 -1.02 -35.63 -25.22
C GLY A 407 -1.69 -34.25 -25.10
N ASP A 408 -2.95 -34.12 -25.54
CA ASP A 408 -3.75 -32.91 -25.39
C ASP A 408 -4.45 -32.90 -24.03
N TYR A 409 -4.62 -31.69 -23.43
CA TYR A 409 -5.36 -31.56 -22.18
C TYR A 409 -6.80 -31.98 -22.34
N ILE A 410 -7.33 -32.75 -21.37
CA ILE A 410 -8.75 -33.14 -21.31
C ILE A 410 -9.52 -32.22 -20.34
N PRO A 411 -10.84 -31.99 -20.54
CA PRO A 411 -11.65 -31.04 -19.75
C PRO A 411 -11.86 -31.49 -18.30
N TYR A 412 -11.86 -32.79 -18.01
CA TYR A 412 -12.16 -33.39 -16.71
C TYR A 412 -11.08 -34.35 -16.27
N ILE A 413 -10.66 -34.28 -15.01
CA ILE A 413 -9.49 -35.01 -14.47
C ILE A 413 -9.82 -36.32 -13.76
N ASN A 414 -11.09 -36.61 -13.55
CA ASN A 414 -11.56 -37.83 -12.84
C ASN A 414 -12.98 -38.22 -13.26
N SER A 415 -13.49 -39.34 -12.74
CA SER A 415 -14.84 -39.84 -13.01
C SER A 415 -15.96 -38.91 -12.50
N ASN A 416 -15.67 -38.11 -11.47
CA ASN A 416 -16.61 -37.13 -10.92
C ASN A 416 -16.72 -35.83 -11.75
N LYS A 417 -16.02 -35.76 -12.86
CA LYS A 417 -15.98 -34.60 -13.75
C LYS A 417 -15.45 -33.31 -13.07
N ASP A 418 -14.48 -33.47 -12.18
CA ASP A 418 -13.74 -32.31 -11.72
C ASP A 418 -12.98 -31.69 -12.88
N THR A 419 -13.07 -30.39 -13.00
CA THR A 419 -12.47 -29.65 -14.12
C THR A 419 -10.94 -29.67 -14.07
N ASN A 420 -10.32 -29.81 -15.24
CA ASN A 420 -8.88 -29.65 -15.41
C ASN A 420 -8.55 -28.14 -15.44
N PRO A 421 -7.82 -27.60 -14.45
CA PRO A 421 -7.51 -26.15 -14.43
C PRO A 421 -6.59 -25.73 -15.57
N ALA A 422 -5.72 -26.61 -16.07
CA ALA A 422 -4.87 -26.29 -17.23
C ALA A 422 -5.70 -26.18 -18.52
N TYR A 423 -6.65 -27.09 -18.71
CA TYR A 423 -7.60 -27.00 -19.84
C TYR A 423 -8.49 -25.75 -19.71
N SER A 424 -9.09 -25.52 -18.55
CA SER A 424 -9.96 -24.37 -18.30
C SER A 424 -9.23 -23.04 -18.59
N ALA A 425 -7.96 -22.93 -18.20
CA ALA A 425 -7.17 -21.71 -18.44
C ALA A 425 -6.88 -21.45 -19.94
N LEU A 426 -6.88 -22.48 -20.80
CA LEU A 426 -6.76 -22.31 -22.24
C LEU A 426 -8.06 -21.79 -22.89
N HIS A 427 -9.21 -22.03 -22.23
CA HIS A 427 -10.55 -21.73 -22.73
C HIS A 427 -11.20 -20.54 -22.01
N ASP A 428 -10.40 -19.80 -21.20
CA ASP A 428 -10.80 -18.60 -20.46
C ASP A 428 -9.81 -17.47 -20.76
N SER A 429 -10.31 -16.27 -21.08
CA SER A 429 -9.50 -15.07 -21.33
C SER A 429 -10.08 -13.90 -20.57
N HIS A 430 -9.28 -13.29 -19.71
CA HIS A 430 -9.68 -12.14 -18.91
C HIS A 430 -8.57 -11.07 -18.94
N ASP A 431 -8.88 -9.95 -19.55
CA ASP A 431 -8.00 -8.79 -19.72
C ASP A 431 -8.56 -7.55 -19.04
N ALA A 432 -7.69 -6.75 -18.44
CA ALA A 432 -8.03 -5.39 -18.01
C ALA A 432 -7.05 -4.39 -18.63
N LYS A 433 -7.57 -3.42 -19.39
CA LYS A 433 -6.80 -2.35 -20.03
C LYS A 433 -7.19 -1.02 -19.41
N ALA A 434 -6.20 -0.20 -19.03
CA ALA A 434 -6.47 1.12 -18.49
C ALA A 434 -5.67 2.19 -19.23
N ASN A 435 -6.38 3.24 -19.63
CA ASN A 435 -5.83 4.45 -20.23
C ASN A 435 -6.10 5.62 -19.29
N SER A 436 -5.07 6.34 -18.87
CA SER A 436 -5.21 7.47 -17.98
C SER A 436 -4.41 8.67 -18.45
N TYR A 437 -4.93 9.86 -18.23
CA TYR A 437 -4.16 11.08 -18.40
C TYR A 437 -4.58 12.13 -17.37
N ARG A 438 -3.59 12.87 -16.90
CA ARG A 438 -3.77 14.04 -16.05
C ARG A 438 -3.11 15.23 -16.70
N ILE A 439 -3.82 16.36 -16.72
CA ILE A 439 -3.31 17.65 -17.13
C ILE A 439 -3.55 18.60 -15.97
N ASN A 440 -2.47 19.11 -15.41
CA ASN A 440 -2.51 20.13 -14.37
C ASN A 440 -1.80 21.38 -14.88
N ALA A 441 -2.48 22.51 -14.88
CA ALA A 441 -1.94 23.81 -15.28
C ALA A 441 -2.11 24.81 -14.14
N PHE A 442 -1.08 25.61 -13.89
CA PHE A 442 -1.14 26.64 -12.85
C PHE A 442 -0.47 27.96 -13.27
N ALA A 443 -0.91 29.04 -12.64
CA ALA A 443 -0.34 30.36 -12.76
C ALA A 443 -0.03 30.93 -11.37
N ASP A 444 1.24 31.27 -11.11
CA ASP A 444 1.67 31.98 -9.91
C ASP A 444 1.81 33.46 -10.24
N ILE A 445 1.07 34.28 -9.53
CA ILE A 445 1.05 35.74 -9.69
C ILE A 445 1.57 36.37 -8.38
N ALA A 446 2.75 37.00 -8.43
CA ALA A 446 3.44 37.61 -7.31
C ALA A 446 3.72 39.10 -7.60
N PRO A 447 2.71 39.98 -7.50
CA PRO A 447 2.81 41.37 -7.92
C PRO A 447 3.72 42.23 -7.01
N PHE A 448 3.90 41.81 -5.74
CA PHE A 448 4.77 42.47 -4.78
C PHE A 448 5.39 41.43 -3.82
N LYS A 449 6.45 41.82 -3.13
CA LYS A 449 7.21 40.92 -2.24
C LYS A 449 6.33 40.37 -1.12
N GLY A 450 6.41 39.04 -0.93
CA GLY A 450 5.68 38.32 0.10
C GLY A 450 4.28 37.85 -0.31
N PHE A 451 3.70 38.38 -1.39
CA PHE A 451 2.36 37.95 -1.88
C PHE A 451 2.49 37.00 -3.09
N THR A 452 1.76 35.94 -3.04
CA THR A 452 1.60 34.99 -4.16
C THR A 452 0.15 34.54 -4.25
N TYR A 453 -0.46 34.74 -5.40
CA TYR A 453 -1.74 34.11 -5.76
C TYR A 453 -1.46 33.02 -6.77
N ARG A 454 -1.95 31.81 -6.51
CA ARG A 454 -1.91 30.68 -7.44
C ARG A 454 -3.31 30.31 -7.88
N PHE A 455 -3.51 30.28 -9.18
CA PHE A 455 -4.63 29.65 -9.84
C PHE A 455 -4.19 28.29 -10.36
N ASN A 456 -4.92 27.22 -10.03
CA ASN A 456 -4.60 25.84 -10.41
C ASN A 456 -5.82 25.13 -10.98
N VAL A 457 -5.66 24.47 -12.13
CA VAL A 457 -6.69 23.62 -12.75
C VAL A 457 -6.10 22.27 -13.04
N SER A 458 -6.76 21.21 -12.55
CA SER A 458 -6.38 19.82 -12.82
C SER A 458 -7.56 19.08 -13.44
N TYR A 459 -7.30 18.38 -14.53
CA TYR A 459 -8.23 17.46 -15.17
C TYR A 459 -7.62 16.08 -15.26
N TYR A 460 -8.32 15.09 -14.73
CA TYR A 460 -7.94 13.68 -14.79
C TYR A 460 -9.03 12.89 -15.48
N ASN A 461 -8.64 11.99 -16.36
CA ASN A 461 -9.52 11.01 -16.98
C ASN A 461 -8.84 9.65 -16.98
N ARG A 462 -9.61 8.62 -16.61
CA ARG A 462 -9.20 7.23 -16.71
C ARG A 462 -10.34 6.41 -17.29
N VAL A 463 -10.05 5.68 -18.34
CA VAL A 463 -10.92 4.67 -18.92
C VAL A 463 -10.32 3.30 -18.62
N ASN A 464 -11.09 2.46 -17.95
CA ASN A 464 -10.75 1.06 -17.67
C ASN A 464 -11.71 0.19 -18.48
N GLU A 465 -11.16 -0.64 -19.35
CA GLU A 465 -11.85 -1.65 -20.12
C GLU A 465 -11.48 -3.02 -19.57
N GLU A 466 -12.43 -3.77 -19.08
CA GLU A 466 -12.28 -5.13 -18.58
C GLU A 466 -13.12 -6.06 -19.44
N GLY A 467 -12.46 -7.00 -20.10
CA GLY A 467 -13.06 -7.97 -21.00
C GLY A 467 -12.80 -9.38 -20.52
N HIS A 468 -13.84 -10.17 -20.40
CA HIS A 468 -13.76 -11.58 -20.03
C HIS A 468 -14.52 -12.41 -21.06
N SER A 469 -13.94 -13.51 -21.53
CA SER A 469 -14.60 -14.44 -22.46
C SER A 469 -14.23 -15.88 -22.17
N ARG A 470 -15.21 -16.75 -22.26
CA ARG A 470 -15.06 -18.21 -22.24
C ARG A 470 -15.59 -18.75 -23.56
N ASP A 471 -14.84 -19.65 -24.16
CA ASP A 471 -15.27 -20.30 -25.38
C ASP A 471 -16.23 -21.46 -25.12
N SER A 472 -16.75 -22.07 -26.19
CA SER A 472 -17.72 -23.16 -26.12
C SER A 472 -17.14 -24.47 -25.55
N TYR A 473 -15.81 -24.59 -25.46
CA TYR A 473 -15.11 -25.76 -24.92
C TYR A 473 -14.83 -25.64 -23.42
N TYR A 474 -15.13 -24.49 -22.82
CA TYR A 474 -14.91 -24.30 -21.38
C TYR A 474 -15.74 -25.33 -20.58
N PRO A 475 -15.12 -26.09 -19.64
CA PRO A 475 -15.82 -27.16 -18.91
C PRO A 475 -17.02 -26.64 -18.11
N ASN A 476 -18.12 -27.40 -18.13
CA ASN A 476 -19.37 -27.04 -17.46
C ASN A 476 -20.00 -25.71 -17.91
N GLY A 477 -19.52 -25.13 -19.02
CA GLY A 477 -20.09 -23.95 -19.62
C GLY A 477 -21.32 -24.28 -20.48
N GLY A 478 -22.36 -23.48 -20.42
CA GLY A 478 -23.55 -23.58 -21.26
C GLY A 478 -23.38 -22.99 -22.67
N GLY A 479 -22.21 -23.09 -23.27
CA GLY A 479 -21.83 -22.42 -24.50
C GLY A 479 -20.82 -21.26 -24.26
N SER A 480 -20.42 -20.57 -25.33
CA SER A 480 -19.53 -19.42 -25.23
C SER A 480 -20.17 -18.24 -24.49
N THR A 481 -19.38 -17.57 -23.67
CA THR A 481 -19.83 -16.37 -22.94
C THR A 481 -18.81 -15.25 -23.06
N ALA A 482 -19.27 -14.00 -23.05
CA ALA A 482 -18.37 -12.85 -22.91
C ALA A 482 -19.01 -11.73 -22.09
N SER A 483 -18.16 -10.99 -21.40
CA SER A 483 -18.53 -9.74 -20.75
C SER A 483 -17.53 -8.64 -21.08
N LEU A 484 -18.00 -7.42 -21.17
CA LEU A 484 -17.20 -6.23 -21.37
C LEU A 484 -17.69 -5.14 -20.41
N LEU A 485 -16.80 -4.64 -19.59
CA LEU A 485 -17.07 -3.58 -18.61
C LEU A 485 -16.19 -2.37 -18.90
N ASN A 486 -16.78 -1.26 -19.30
CA ASN A 486 -16.10 0.01 -19.48
C ASN A 486 -16.43 0.95 -18.32
N THR A 487 -15.40 1.33 -17.55
CA THR A 487 -15.53 2.31 -16.47
C THR A 487 -14.71 3.56 -16.77
N THR A 488 -15.38 4.70 -16.84
CA THR A 488 -14.72 6.01 -17.01
C THR A 488 -14.81 6.79 -15.72
N ASN A 489 -13.65 7.20 -15.20
CA ASN A 489 -13.52 8.09 -14.04
C ASN A 489 -12.97 9.43 -14.50
N VAL A 490 -13.68 10.52 -14.19
CA VAL A 490 -13.27 11.89 -14.50
C VAL A 490 -13.21 12.69 -13.22
N GLN A 491 -12.12 13.43 -13.01
CA GLN A 491 -11.99 14.36 -11.89
C GLN A 491 -11.55 15.72 -12.41
N THR A 492 -12.20 16.77 -11.96
CA THR A 492 -11.84 18.16 -12.25
C THR A 492 -11.66 18.91 -10.94
N LEU A 493 -10.47 19.48 -10.73
CA LEU A 493 -10.16 20.32 -9.58
C LEU A 493 -9.86 21.73 -10.10
N ILE A 494 -10.53 22.74 -9.51
CA ILE A 494 -10.21 24.16 -9.69
C ILE A 494 -9.87 24.70 -8.30
N GLU A 495 -8.72 25.35 -8.20
CA GLU A 495 -8.22 25.82 -6.90
C GLU A 495 -7.62 27.20 -7.02
N ASN A 496 -7.95 28.05 -6.05
CA ASN A 496 -7.42 29.38 -5.85
C ASN A 496 -6.72 29.43 -4.50
N SER A 497 -5.46 29.82 -4.46
CA SER A 497 -4.73 29.97 -3.21
C SER A 497 -4.00 31.30 -3.15
N ILE A 498 -4.05 31.93 -2.00
CA ILE A 498 -3.31 33.15 -1.67
C ILE A 498 -2.35 32.82 -0.55
N ARG A 499 -1.10 33.17 -0.73
CA ARG A 499 -0.07 33.13 0.30
C ARG A 499 0.49 34.52 0.51
N TYR A 500 0.56 34.94 1.77
CA TYR A 500 1.11 36.24 2.13
C TYR A 500 2.09 36.12 3.29
N ASP A 501 3.36 36.29 2.98
CA ASP A 501 4.43 36.43 3.98
C ASP A 501 4.41 37.92 4.44
N VAL A 502 3.85 38.15 5.63
CA VAL A 502 3.62 39.50 6.17
C VAL A 502 4.97 40.19 6.44
N PRO A 503 5.24 41.36 5.85
CA PRO A 503 6.52 42.04 6.02
C PRO A 503 6.64 42.71 7.39
N ILE A 504 7.07 41.96 8.39
CA ILE A 504 7.32 42.47 9.75
C ILE A 504 8.77 42.94 9.81
N LYS A 505 9.00 44.17 10.26
CA LYS A 505 10.37 44.80 10.31
C LYS A 505 11.32 44.05 11.26
N ASN A 506 10.78 43.43 12.34
CA ASN A 506 11.56 42.67 13.30
C ASN A 506 11.70 41.23 12.79
N GLU A 507 12.90 40.80 12.45
CA GLU A 507 13.21 39.46 11.91
C GLU A 507 12.89 38.33 12.89
N ASN A 508 12.77 38.64 14.19
CA ASN A 508 12.32 37.68 15.19
C ASN A 508 10.84 37.25 15.06
N HIS A 509 10.09 37.92 14.21
CA HIS A 509 8.68 37.68 13.96
C HIS A 509 8.46 37.37 12.49
N LYS A 510 8.04 36.16 12.20
CA LYS A 510 7.68 35.74 10.83
C LYS A 510 6.22 35.26 10.84
N LEU A 511 5.40 35.87 10.02
CA LEU A 511 3.99 35.51 9.89
C LEU A 511 3.65 35.18 8.43
N ASN A 512 3.16 33.98 8.18
CA ASN A 512 2.60 33.59 6.88
C ASN A 512 1.10 33.33 7.02
N ILE A 513 0.31 33.90 6.12
CA ILE A 513 -1.13 33.66 6.01
C ILE A 513 -1.40 32.99 4.68
N THR A 514 -2.14 31.90 4.70
CA THR A 514 -2.56 31.16 3.50
C THR A 514 -4.08 31.05 3.49
N ALA A 515 -4.72 31.41 2.39
CA ALA A 515 -6.15 31.20 2.15
C ALA A 515 -6.34 30.38 0.88
N VAL A 516 -7.27 29.44 0.91
CA VAL A 516 -7.54 28.51 -0.20
C VAL A 516 -9.04 28.39 -0.42
N GLN A 517 -9.44 28.39 -1.68
CA GLN A 517 -10.77 28.01 -2.16
C GLN A 517 -10.59 26.95 -3.23
N SER A 518 -11.31 25.84 -3.13
CA SER A 518 -11.28 24.77 -4.14
C SER A 518 -12.66 24.20 -4.45
N VAL A 519 -12.81 23.75 -5.68
CA VAL A 519 -13.96 22.99 -6.18
C VAL A 519 -13.43 21.72 -6.82
N ASP A 520 -13.86 20.57 -6.30
CA ASP A 520 -13.53 19.24 -6.83
C ASP A 520 -14.81 18.57 -7.31
N LYS A 521 -14.83 18.16 -8.57
CA LYS A 521 -15.91 17.41 -9.18
C LYS A 521 -15.41 16.05 -9.61
N SER A 522 -16.06 14.99 -9.14
CA SER A 522 -15.75 13.61 -9.50
C SER A 522 -16.95 12.96 -10.18
N LEU A 523 -16.70 12.29 -11.29
CA LEU A 523 -17.71 11.61 -12.10
C LEU A 523 -17.24 10.19 -12.42
N ARG A 524 -18.10 9.20 -12.20
CA ARG A 524 -17.91 7.81 -12.62
C ARG A 524 -19.05 7.39 -13.55
N LYS A 525 -18.69 6.82 -14.69
CA LYS A 525 -19.62 6.19 -15.64
C LYS A 525 -19.21 4.74 -15.83
N THR A 526 -20.17 3.84 -15.81
CA THR A 526 -19.96 2.42 -16.10
C THR A 526 -20.92 1.99 -17.18
N LEU A 527 -20.41 1.25 -18.16
CA LEU A 527 -21.17 0.60 -19.20
C LEU A 527 -20.71 -0.84 -19.31
N GLY A 528 -21.60 -1.79 -19.13
CA GLY A 528 -21.31 -3.22 -19.16
C GLY A 528 -22.31 -4.00 -19.99
N TYR A 529 -21.81 -5.03 -20.67
CA TYR A 529 -22.58 -6.02 -21.39
C TYR A 529 -22.08 -7.41 -21.06
N SER A 530 -23.01 -8.35 -20.94
CA SER A 530 -22.74 -9.78 -20.86
C SER A 530 -23.58 -10.49 -21.90
N VAL A 531 -22.98 -11.46 -22.57
CA VAL A 531 -23.64 -12.22 -23.64
C VAL A 531 -23.27 -13.70 -23.54
N SER A 532 -24.13 -14.54 -24.16
CA SER A 532 -23.89 -15.96 -24.43
C SER A 532 -23.97 -16.27 -25.90
N ASN A 533 -23.65 -17.52 -26.28
CA ASN A 533 -23.78 -18.03 -27.64
C ASN A 533 -23.10 -17.17 -28.71
N LEU A 534 -21.82 -16.80 -28.44
CA LEU A 534 -21.00 -16.07 -29.42
C LEU A 534 -20.66 -16.97 -30.63
N PRO A 535 -20.78 -16.46 -31.86
CA PRO A 535 -20.38 -17.22 -33.04
C PRO A 535 -18.86 -17.35 -33.22
N VAL A 536 -18.07 -16.55 -32.48
CA VAL A 536 -16.60 -16.57 -32.48
C VAL A 536 -16.13 -16.78 -31.06
N ASP A 537 -15.40 -17.85 -30.81
CA ASP A 537 -14.85 -18.21 -29.53
C ASP A 537 -13.64 -17.34 -29.14
N LYS A 538 -13.36 -17.29 -27.83
CA LYS A 538 -12.16 -16.69 -27.21
C LYS A 538 -12.00 -15.17 -27.41
N THR A 539 -13.08 -14.43 -27.62
CA THR A 539 -12.98 -12.98 -27.74
C THR A 539 -14.23 -12.24 -27.27
N TYR A 540 -14.03 -11.23 -26.47
CA TYR A 540 -15.06 -10.26 -26.11
C TYR A 540 -15.17 -9.09 -27.14
N ASN A 541 -14.28 -9.05 -28.16
CA ASN A 541 -14.29 -7.98 -29.17
C ASN A 541 -15.54 -8.04 -30.08
N TYR A 542 -16.18 -9.21 -30.19
CA TYR A 542 -17.38 -9.42 -31.00
C TYR A 542 -18.65 -9.59 -30.14
N ILE A 543 -18.66 -8.98 -28.96
CA ILE A 543 -19.75 -9.10 -27.97
C ILE A 543 -21.14 -8.75 -28.54
N ALA A 544 -21.20 -7.90 -29.54
CA ALA A 544 -22.47 -7.52 -30.21
C ALA A 544 -23.14 -8.66 -30.99
N ASN A 545 -22.41 -9.75 -31.26
CA ASN A 545 -22.92 -10.90 -32.03
C ASN A 545 -23.48 -12.03 -31.15
N GLY A 546 -23.40 -11.91 -29.84
CA GLY A 546 -23.95 -12.87 -28.87
C GLY A 546 -25.35 -12.47 -28.41
N GLU A 547 -26.03 -13.43 -27.76
CA GLU A 547 -27.32 -13.21 -27.10
C GLU A 547 -27.08 -12.44 -25.77
N VAL A 548 -27.75 -11.30 -25.61
CA VAL A 548 -27.57 -10.45 -24.42
C VAL A 548 -28.16 -11.14 -23.19
N THR A 549 -27.31 -11.44 -22.21
CA THR A 549 -27.66 -12.01 -20.90
C THR A 549 -27.66 -10.98 -19.77
N GLY A 550 -26.98 -9.85 -19.99
CA GLY A 550 -26.93 -8.78 -19.00
C GLY A 550 -26.47 -7.46 -19.60
N GLN A 551 -27.00 -6.37 -19.09
CA GLN A 551 -26.59 -5.03 -19.45
C GLN A 551 -26.56 -4.14 -18.21
N GLN A 552 -25.57 -3.27 -18.14
CA GLN A 552 -25.37 -2.36 -17.01
C GLN A 552 -25.02 -0.97 -17.50
N ARG A 553 -25.69 0.03 -16.97
CA ARG A 553 -25.27 1.42 -17.09
C ARG A 553 -25.41 2.12 -15.75
N ALA A 554 -24.31 2.68 -15.26
CA ALA A 554 -24.30 3.45 -14.03
C ALA A 554 -23.68 4.83 -14.28
N TYR A 555 -24.21 5.83 -13.59
CA TYR A 555 -23.72 7.20 -13.55
C TYR A 555 -23.69 7.68 -12.11
N SER A 556 -22.55 8.15 -11.66
CA SER A 556 -22.37 8.61 -10.28
C SER A 556 -21.48 9.85 -10.26
N GLU A 557 -21.95 10.91 -9.62
CA GLU A 557 -21.26 12.20 -9.53
C GLU A 557 -21.27 12.73 -8.10
N ASN A 558 -20.18 13.37 -7.69
CA ASN A 558 -20.12 14.13 -6.45
C ASN A 558 -19.29 15.40 -6.62
N ASN A 559 -19.62 16.41 -5.81
CA ASN A 559 -18.96 17.69 -5.78
C ASN A 559 -18.54 18.02 -4.33
N LEU A 560 -17.35 18.61 -4.17
CA LEU A 560 -16.83 19.13 -2.91
C LEU A 560 -16.34 20.54 -3.10
N VAL A 561 -16.86 21.48 -2.30
CA VAL A 561 -16.43 22.87 -2.25
C VAL A 561 -15.75 23.13 -0.91
N SER A 562 -14.60 23.77 -0.92
CA SER A 562 -13.79 23.95 0.28
C SER A 562 -13.24 25.35 0.40
N PHE A 563 -13.20 25.85 1.63
CA PHE A 563 -12.56 27.09 2.04
C PHE A 563 -11.61 26.83 3.21
N MET A 564 -10.40 27.36 3.18
CA MET A 564 -9.42 27.21 4.26
C MET A 564 -8.66 28.51 4.48
N VAL A 565 -8.42 28.82 5.76
CA VAL A 565 -7.50 29.87 6.18
C VAL A 565 -6.52 29.29 7.20
N ARG A 566 -5.23 29.55 7.00
CA ARG A 566 -4.14 29.13 7.87
C ARG A 566 -3.24 30.30 8.20
N ALA A 567 -2.86 30.44 9.46
CA ALA A 567 -1.84 31.37 9.94
C ALA A 567 -0.70 30.58 10.58
N GLN A 568 0.53 30.86 10.14
CA GLN A 568 1.75 30.28 10.67
C GLN A 568 2.61 31.41 11.22
N TYR A 569 2.92 31.33 12.50
CA TYR A 569 3.70 32.33 13.20
C TYR A 569 4.95 31.71 13.81
N ASN A 570 6.10 32.26 13.46
CA ASN A 570 7.39 31.86 13.99
C ASN A 570 7.95 33.04 14.81
N LEU A 571 8.18 32.79 16.10
CA LEU A 571 8.74 33.77 17.05
C LEU A 571 10.17 33.37 17.40
N MET A 572 11.15 34.21 17.05
CA MET A 572 12.57 34.08 17.34
C MET A 572 13.21 32.78 16.83
N ASP A 573 12.61 32.14 15.84
CA ASP A 573 12.95 30.79 15.36
C ASP A 573 12.94 29.71 16.47
N LYS A 574 12.26 30.00 17.59
CA LYS A 574 12.13 29.10 18.76
C LYS A 574 10.73 28.59 18.96
N TYR A 575 9.72 29.47 18.86
CA TYR A 575 8.33 29.15 19.14
C TYR A 575 7.52 29.22 17.87
N LEU A 576 6.98 28.10 17.44
CA LEU A 576 6.26 27.95 16.18
C LEU A 576 4.79 27.67 16.47
N PHE A 577 3.89 28.47 15.89
CA PHE A 577 2.44 28.31 16.00
C PHE A 577 1.84 28.09 14.61
N ASN A 578 0.92 27.15 14.49
CA ASN A 578 0.13 26.92 13.29
C ASN A 578 -1.35 26.83 13.67
N LEU A 579 -2.17 27.71 13.11
CA LEU A 579 -3.61 27.76 13.30
C LEU A 579 -4.27 27.61 11.94
N ALA A 580 -5.24 26.69 11.80
CA ALA A 580 -5.99 26.58 10.57
C ALA A 580 -7.48 26.29 10.85
N VAL A 581 -8.33 26.83 10.00
CA VAL A 581 -9.76 26.50 9.95
C VAL A 581 -10.12 26.21 8.52
N ARG A 582 -10.76 25.07 8.32
CA ARG A 582 -11.27 24.65 7.01
C ARG A 582 -12.78 24.39 7.10
N ARG A 583 -13.50 24.74 6.04
CA ARG A 583 -14.93 24.49 5.89
C ARG A 583 -15.15 23.80 4.54
N ASP A 584 -15.71 22.59 4.59
CA ASP A 584 -15.98 21.75 3.43
C ASP A 584 -17.48 21.52 3.26
N GLY A 585 -17.98 21.65 2.03
CA GLY A 585 -19.36 21.36 1.66
C GLY A 585 -19.42 20.26 0.60
N SER A 586 -20.09 19.13 0.92
CA SER A 586 -20.19 17.96 0.05
C SER A 586 -21.62 17.73 -0.42
N SER A 587 -21.75 17.31 -1.69
CA SER A 587 -23.04 16.92 -2.29
C SER A 587 -23.60 15.59 -1.76
N ARG A 588 -22.80 14.81 -1.02
CA ARG A 588 -23.20 13.50 -0.48
C ARG A 588 -24.14 13.61 0.73
N PHE A 589 -24.13 14.76 1.39
CA PHE A 589 -24.92 14.99 2.59
C PHE A 589 -26.25 15.69 2.30
N GLY A 590 -27.22 15.54 3.19
CA GLY A 590 -28.48 16.23 3.15
C GLY A 590 -28.33 17.75 3.29
N THR A 591 -29.38 18.50 2.98
CA THR A 591 -29.34 19.96 2.84
C THR A 591 -28.75 20.65 4.06
N ASP A 592 -29.12 20.23 5.26
CA ASP A 592 -28.72 20.87 6.51
C ASP A 592 -27.33 20.47 7.02
N ASN A 593 -26.77 19.34 6.52
CA ASN A 593 -25.52 18.77 6.99
C ASN A 593 -24.39 18.81 5.93
N LYS A 594 -24.60 19.49 4.79
CA LYS A 594 -23.60 19.58 3.70
C LYS A 594 -22.26 20.14 4.16
N TRP A 595 -22.27 21.07 5.11
CA TRP A 595 -21.10 21.82 5.53
C TRP A 595 -20.52 21.31 6.84
N GLY A 596 -19.26 20.91 6.84
CA GLY A 596 -18.44 20.61 8.01
C GLY A 596 -17.38 21.68 8.24
N THR A 597 -17.06 21.98 9.50
CA THR A 597 -16.00 22.92 9.88
C THR A 597 -14.94 22.20 10.70
N PHE A 598 -13.67 22.32 10.33
CA PHE A 598 -12.56 21.53 10.83
C PHE A 598 -11.43 22.46 11.31
N PRO A 599 -11.38 22.79 12.62
CA PRO A 599 -10.30 23.59 13.20
C PRO A 599 -9.08 22.74 13.53
N SER A 600 -7.89 23.35 13.52
CA SER A 600 -6.66 22.72 14.00
C SER A 600 -5.67 23.74 14.57
N VAL A 601 -4.88 23.30 15.54
CA VAL A 601 -3.82 24.07 16.18
C VAL A 601 -2.59 23.18 16.37
N ALA A 602 -1.40 23.75 16.13
CA ALA A 602 -0.15 23.10 16.48
C ALA A 602 0.82 24.14 17.06
N PHE A 603 1.63 23.67 18.00
CA PHE A 603 2.70 24.39 18.65
C PHE A 603 3.98 23.57 18.62
N ALA A 604 5.11 24.23 18.38
CA ALA A 604 6.42 23.61 18.57
C ALA A 604 7.37 24.56 19.28
N TRP A 605 8.20 23.97 20.15
CA TRP A 605 9.27 24.67 20.87
C TRP A 605 10.62 24.04 20.50
N ARG A 606 11.47 24.83 19.86
CA ARG A 606 12.86 24.46 19.56
C ARG A 606 13.72 24.73 20.80
N ALA A 607 13.72 23.80 21.74
CA ALA A 607 14.41 23.93 23.02
C ALA A 607 15.92 24.06 22.84
N SER A 608 16.51 23.45 21.82
CA SER A 608 17.94 23.57 21.48
C SER A 608 18.38 25.01 21.16
N GLU A 609 17.46 25.90 20.77
CA GLU A 609 17.77 27.31 20.49
C GLU A 609 17.72 28.20 21.75
N GLU A 610 17.36 27.63 22.91
CA GLU A 610 17.35 28.35 24.17
C GLU A 610 18.77 28.53 24.75
N GLY A 611 19.01 29.66 25.41
CA GLY A 611 20.32 29.99 25.94
C GLY A 611 20.92 28.94 26.91
N PHE A 612 20.06 28.15 27.56
CA PHE A 612 20.53 27.11 28.48
C PHE A 612 20.89 25.78 27.80
N LEU A 613 20.51 25.58 26.53
CA LEU A 613 20.81 24.38 25.73
C LEU A 613 21.71 24.67 24.53
N LYS A 614 21.78 25.92 24.07
CA LYS A 614 22.50 26.32 22.86
C LYS A 614 24.00 25.96 22.91
N ASP A 615 24.60 26.01 24.10
CA ASP A 615 26.05 25.74 24.31
C ASP A 615 26.34 24.27 24.68
N VAL A 616 25.31 23.42 24.66
CA VAL A 616 25.45 21.97 24.95
C VAL A 616 25.89 21.26 23.68
N SER A 617 27.23 21.03 23.56
CA SER A 617 27.87 20.52 22.34
C SER A 617 27.34 19.15 21.83
N TRP A 618 26.86 18.27 22.68
CA TRP A 618 26.36 16.95 22.28
C TRP A 618 24.89 16.97 21.82
N MET A 619 24.12 18.07 22.05
CA MET A 619 22.71 18.20 21.71
C MET A 619 22.53 19.24 20.61
N ASN A 620 22.39 18.81 19.36
CA ASN A 620 22.31 19.66 18.20
C ASN A 620 20.87 20.07 17.86
N ASN A 621 19.88 19.23 18.20
CA ASN A 621 18.48 19.51 18.00
C ASN A 621 17.65 18.90 19.11
N LEU A 622 16.78 19.71 19.71
CA LEU A 622 15.72 19.26 20.59
C LEU A 622 14.50 20.13 20.34
N LYS A 623 13.46 19.52 19.75
CA LYS A 623 12.20 20.20 19.44
C LYS A 623 11.02 19.40 19.99
N LEU A 624 10.19 20.05 20.79
CA LEU A 624 8.94 19.51 21.33
C LEU A 624 7.78 20.02 20.49
N ARG A 625 6.85 19.14 20.13
CA ARG A 625 5.66 19.45 19.34
C ARG A 625 4.40 18.98 20.03
N ALA A 626 3.34 19.76 19.93
CA ALA A 626 1.99 19.39 20.35
C ALA A 626 0.99 19.90 19.32
N SER A 627 0.05 19.05 18.91
CA SER A 627 -1.00 19.46 17.98
C SER A 627 -2.34 18.82 18.36
N TYR A 628 -3.41 19.53 18.03
CA TYR A 628 -4.77 19.02 18.08
C TYR A 628 -5.54 19.52 16.86
N GLY A 629 -6.35 18.65 16.27
CA GLY A 629 -7.18 19.04 15.15
C GLY A 629 -8.32 18.06 14.92
N ILE A 630 -9.35 18.55 14.25
CA ILE A 630 -10.51 17.77 13.82
C ILE A 630 -10.48 17.71 12.29
N VAL A 631 -10.67 16.53 11.73
CA VAL A 631 -10.85 16.30 10.29
C VAL A 631 -12.12 15.51 10.05
N GLY A 632 -12.78 15.78 8.91
CA GLY A 632 -13.99 15.07 8.51
C GLY A 632 -13.67 13.86 7.62
N ASN A 633 -14.61 12.93 7.51
CA ASN A 633 -14.59 11.85 6.54
C ASN A 633 -15.94 11.76 5.82
N GLN A 634 -15.90 11.62 4.48
CA GLN A 634 -17.06 11.36 3.63
C GLN A 634 -16.94 10.09 2.79
N ASN A 635 -15.79 9.37 2.91
CA ASN A 635 -15.40 8.27 2.02
C ASN A 635 -16.11 6.98 2.42
N GLY A 636 -17.21 6.85 2.83
CA GLY A 636 -18.03 5.66 3.11
C GLY A 636 -19.48 5.90 2.80
N ILE A 637 -19.78 7.10 2.26
CA ILE A 637 -21.14 7.48 1.91
C ILE A 637 -21.27 7.40 0.39
N ASP A 638 -22.24 6.66 -0.08
CA ASP A 638 -22.62 6.67 -1.50
C ASP A 638 -23.05 8.08 -1.93
N ASN A 639 -22.77 8.44 -3.19
CA ASN A 639 -23.05 9.77 -3.70
C ASN A 639 -24.51 10.20 -3.54
N TYR A 640 -25.44 9.23 -3.41
CA TYR A 640 -26.90 9.43 -3.33
C TYR A 640 -27.53 8.82 -2.09
N ALA A 641 -26.75 8.50 -1.04
CA ALA A 641 -27.25 7.85 0.18
C ALA A 641 -28.33 8.66 0.93
N THR A 642 -28.40 9.98 0.69
CA THR A 642 -29.44 10.87 1.25
C THR A 642 -30.68 10.99 0.37
N LEU A 643 -30.70 10.35 -0.81
CA LEU A 643 -31.79 10.38 -1.77
C LEU A 643 -32.44 9.00 -1.88
N GLY A 644 -33.76 8.98 -2.05
CA GLY A 644 -34.47 7.74 -2.35
C GLY A 644 -34.14 7.25 -3.76
N VAL A 645 -33.55 6.07 -3.87
CA VAL A 645 -33.22 5.43 -5.15
C VAL A 645 -34.24 4.34 -5.43
N ALA A 646 -34.77 4.31 -6.65
CA ALA A 646 -35.63 3.24 -7.13
C ALA A 646 -34.83 2.21 -7.93
N LYS A 647 -35.10 0.92 -7.67
CA LYS A 647 -34.54 -0.20 -8.45
C LYS A 647 -35.57 -0.67 -9.46
N PRO A 648 -35.22 -0.83 -10.74
CA PRO A 648 -36.12 -1.47 -11.69
C PRO A 648 -36.33 -2.94 -11.30
N MET A 649 -37.56 -3.37 -11.33
CA MET A 649 -37.96 -4.76 -11.12
C MET A 649 -38.77 -5.23 -12.30
N PRO A 650 -38.21 -6.12 -13.14
CA PRO A 650 -39.00 -6.76 -14.17
C PRO A 650 -40.04 -7.71 -13.53
N GLY A 651 -41.22 -7.70 -14.02
CA GLY A 651 -42.30 -8.58 -13.62
C GLY A 651 -43.12 -9.03 -14.82
N GLU A 652 -43.63 -10.25 -14.75
CA GLU A 652 -44.58 -10.77 -15.76
C GLU A 652 -45.96 -10.85 -15.11
N PHE A 653 -46.94 -10.37 -15.85
CA PHE A 653 -48.35 -10.51 -15.48
C PHE A 653 -49.11 -11.12 -16.68
N GLY A 654 -49.36 -12.43 -16.63
CA GLY A 654 -49.78 -13.22 -17.79
C GLY A 654 -48.67 -13.23 -18.84
N ASP A 655 -49.00 -12.99 -20.09
CA ASP A 655 -48.08 -12.92 -21.22
C ASP A 655 -47.44 -11.53 -21.42
N THR A 656 -47.64 -10.63 -20.47
CA THR A 656 -47.16 -9.24 -20.58
C THR A 656 -46.04 -8.95 -19.60
N TYR A 657 -44.92 -8.47 -20.16
CA TYR A 657 -43.75 -8.04 -19.38
C TYR A 657 -43.94 -6.57 -18.93
N TYR A 658 -43.81 -6.36 -17.64
CA TYR A 658 -43.85 -5.01 -17.02
C TYR A 658 -42.54 -4.68 -16.34
N MET A 659 -42.15 -3.41 -16.45
CA MET A 659 -41.08 -2.85 -15.67
C MET A 659 -41.68 -2.09 -14.47
N GLY A 660 -41.65 -2.72 -13.31
CA GLY A 660 -41.96 -2.08 -12.03
C GLY A 660 -40.73 -1.42 -11.42
N TYR A 661 -40.92 -0.69 -10.33
CA TYR A 661 -39.86 -0.08 -9.55
C TYR A 661 -40.07 -0.39 -8.06
N LEU A 662 -39.03 -0.89 -7.40
CA LEU A 662 -38.99 -1.06 -5.97
C LEU A 662 -38.15 0.03 -5.33
N PRO A 663 -38.38 0.37 -4.04
CA PRO A 663 -37.41 1.11 -3.26
C PRO A 663 -36.03 0.42 -3.29
N GLY A 664 -34.97 1.20 -3.20
CA GLY A 664 -33.61 0.67 -2.99
C GLY A 664 -33.54 -0.18 -1.70
N ASN A 665 -32.47 -0.93 -1.50
CA ASN A 665 -32.30 -1.75 -0.28
C ASN A 665 -32.20 -0.89 0.96
N ASP A 666 -31.63 0.29 0.86
CA ASP A 666 -31.34 1.17 1.97
C ASP A 666 -32.34 2.32 2.07
N LEU A 667 -32.85 2.55 3.27
CA LEU A 667 -33.68 3.71 3.57
C LEU A 667 -32.80 4.98 3.49
N PRO A 668 -33.17 5.99 2.66
CA PRO A 668 -32.41 7.22 2.55
C PRO A 668 -32.44 8.00 3.87
N ASN A 669 -31.26 8.48 4.31
CA ASN A 669 -31.13 9.28 5.51
C ASN A 669 -30.67 10.71 5.19
N GLN A 670 -31.60 11.67 5.20
CA GLN A 670 -31.28 13.09 4.95
C GLN A 670 -30.51 13.74 6.10
N ASN A 671 -30.46 13.11 7.28
CA ASN A 671 -29.77 13.62 8.46
C ASN A 671 -28.31 13.18 8.55
N LEU A 672 -27.79 12.44 7.55
CA LEU A 672 -26.39 12.03 7.54
C LEU A 672 -25.44 13.22 7.72
N LYS A 673 -24.50 13.05 8.66
CA LYS A 673 -23.46 14.02 9.06
C LYS A 673 -22.09 13.51 8.72
N TRP A 674 -21.13 14.42 8.76
CA TRP A 674 -19.72 14.13 8.68
C TRP A 674 -19.27 13.21 9.82
N GLU A 675 -18.60 12.10 9.49
CA GLU A 675 -17.77 11.40 10.46
C GLU A 675 -16.58 12.29 10.81
N GLN A 676 -16.20 12.39 12.09
CA GLN A 676 -15.19 13.32 12.59
C GLN A 676 -14.13 12.60 13.39
N SER A 677 -12.88 12.82 13.04
CA SER A 677 -11.72 12.32 13.80
C SER A 677 -10.97 13.46 14.44
N GLY A 678 -10.99 13.50 15.77
CA GLY A 678 -10.22 14.45 16.61
C GLY A 678 -8.91 13.78 17.06
N THR A 679 -7.75 14.31 16.68
CA THR A 679 -6.44 13.75 17.01
C THR A 679 -5.62 14.73 17.84
N ALA A 680 -5.18 14.27 19.02
CA ALA A 680 -4.09 14.88 19.79
C ALA A 680 -2.78 14.17 19.47
N ASN A 681 -1.72 14.91 19.16
CA ASN A 681 -0.40 14.37 18.82
C ASN A 681 0.69 15.13 19.59
N PHE A 682 1.60 14.38 20.21
CA PHE A 682 2.77 14.90 20.91
C PHE A 682 4.02 14.32 20.25
N GLY A 683 4.99 15.15 19.93
CA GLY A 683 6.21 14.74 19.23
C GLY A 683 7.47 15.30 19.88
N LEU A 684 8.53 14.54 19.84
CA LEU A 684 9.90 14.92 20.22
C LEU A 684 10.78 14.67 19.00
N ASP A 685 11.41 15.72 18.47
CA ASP A 685 12.47 15.60 17.46
C ASP A 685 13.80 15.82 18.17
N PHE A 686 14.76 14.93 17.95
CA PHE A 686 16.08 14.99 18.58
C PHE A 686 17.20 14.81 17.57
N GLY A 687 18.35 15.41 17.85
CA GLY A 687 19.60 15.23 17.14
C GLY A 687 20.78 15.43 18.11
N ILE A 688 21.61 14.42 18.25
CA ILE A 688 22.73 14.41 19.21
C ILE A 688 24.02 13.96 18.53
N LEU A 689 25.18 14.30 19.20
CA LEU A 689 26.51 13.92 18.74
C LEU A 689 26.80 14.38 17.30
N ASP A 690 26.68 15.67 17.04
CA ASP A 690 26.79 16.30 15.71
C ASP A 690 25.80 15.71 14.69
N ASN A 691 24.54 15.49 15.16
CA ASN A 691 23.49 14.81 14.42
C ASN A 691 23.91 13.43 13.88
N ARG A 692 24.81 12.71 14.55
CA ARG A 692 25.09 11.30 14.24
C ARG A 692 23.93 10.40 14.64
N ILE A 693 23.19 10.77 15.66
CA ILE A 693 21.96 10.08 16.07
C ILE A 693 20.85 11.12 16.05
N PHE A 694 19.88 10.89 15.20
CA PHE A 694 18.73 11.78 15.09
C PHE A 694 17.45 11.00 14.80
N GLY A 695 16.34 11.57 15.20
CA GLY A 695 15.06 10.88 15.02
C GLY A 695 13.88 11.62 15.58
N THR A 696 12.76 10.91 15.64
CA THR A 696 11.49 11.40 16.18
C THR A 696 10.83 10.33 17.04
N VAL A 697 10.17 10.75 18.12
CA VAL A 697 9.22 9.95 18.90
C VAL A 697 7.88 10.67 18.88
N GLU A 698 6.81 9.99 18.55
CA GLU A 698 5.47 10.57 18.51
C GLU A 698 4.49 9.68 19.27
N TYR A 699 3.67 10.30 20.11
CA TYR A 699 2.48 9.69 20.71
C TYR A 699 1.24 10.36 20.17
N TYR A 700 0.24 9.58 19.79
CA TYR A 700 -1.02 10.10 19.28
C TYR A 700 -2.22 9.39 19.91
N ASN A 701 -3.34 10.13 19.98
CA ASN A 701 -4.62 9.62 20.43
C ASN A 701 -5.72 10.24 19.55
N THR A 702 -6.43 9.39 18.84
CA THR A 702 -7.52 9.77 17.93
C THR A 702 -8.83 9.21 18.43
N ARG A 703 -9.83 10.08 18.53
CA ARG A 703 -11.23 9.73 18.79
C ARG A 703 -12.04 10.01 17.54
N THR A 704 -12.69 8.99 16.99
CA THR A 704 -13.57 9.13 15.82
C THR A 704 -15.01 8.99 16.28
N THR A 705 -15.82 9.98 15.99
CA THR A 705 -17.23 10.10 16.40
C THR A 705 -18.14 10.24 15.19
N ASN A 706 -19.44 10.01 15.39
CA ASN A 706 -20.42 9.99 14.31
C ASN A 706 -20.05 9.00 13.20
N LEU A 707 -19.53 7.84 13.61
CA LEU A 707 -19.17 6.77 12.66
C LEU A 707 -20.41 6.38 11.86
N LEU A 708 -20.20 6.20 10.58
CA LEU A 708 -21.21 5.70 9.66
C LEU A 708 -21.39 4.19 9.91
N VAL A 709 -22.57 3.81 10.36
CA VAL A 709 -22.93 2.42 10.63
C VAL A 709 -24.20 2.07 9.88
N SER A 710 -24.19 0.96 9.16
CA SER A 710 -25.38 0.42 8.52
C SER A 710 -26.23 -0.29 9.58
N ARG A 711 -27.35 0.32 9.94
CA ARG A 711 -28.30 -0.23 10.91
C ARG A 711 -29.34 -1.08 10.17
N ALA A 712 -29.46 -2.35 10.57
CA ALA A 712 -30.52 -3.22 10.06
C ALA A 712 -31.91 -2.67 10.44
N LEU A 713 -32.84 -2.73 9.52
CA LEU A 713 -34.24 -2.29 9.72
C LEU A 713 -35.18 -3.49 9.75
N ASN A 714 -36.36 -3.29 10.37
CA ASN A 714 -37.41 -4.30 10.28
C ASN A 714 -37.90 -4.42 8.83
N ALA A 715 -37.94 -5.66 8.33
CA ALA A 715 -38.36 -5.96 6.95
C ALA A 715 -39.76 -5.41 6.59
N SER A 716 -40.63 -5.17 7.57
CA SER A 716 -41.95 -4.54 7.35
C SER A 716 -41.89 -3.12 6.79
N LEU A 717 -40.73 -2.44 6.90
CA LEU A 717 -40.50 -1.11 6.34
C LEU A 717 -40.21 -1.13 4.84
N GLY A 718 -39.99 -2.30 4.25
CA GLY A 718 -39.64 -2.45 2.84
C GLY A 718 -38.18 -2.11 2.52
N TYR A 719 -37.35 -1.87 3.53
CA TYR A 719 -35.90 -1.62 3.44
C TYR A 719 -35.16 -2.57 4.35
N SER A 720 -33.94 -2.99 3.94
CA SER A 720 -33.11 -3.88 4.73
C SER A 720 -32.24 -3.15 5.76
N SER A 721 -31.79 -1.96 5.43
CA SER A 721 -30.88 -1.17 6.24
C SER A 721 -31.04 0.35 6.06
N MET A 722 -30.41 1.10 6.97
CA MET A 722 -30.24 2.54 6.87
C MET A 722 -28.84 2.92 7.36
N LEU A 723 -28.13 3.71 6.59
CA LEU A 723 -26.87 4.29 7.03
C LEU A 723 -27.13 5.42 8.01
N ASP A 724 -26.47 5.38 9.18
CA ASP A 724 -26.68 6.36 10.26
C ASP A 724 -25.36 6.71 10.96
N ASN A 725 -25.32 7.86 11.67
CA ASN A 725 -24.13 8.34 12.39
C ASN A 725 -24.21 7.97 13.88
N LEU A 726 -23.83 6.77 14.26
CA LEU A 726 -24.08 6.23 15.61
C LEU A 726 -22.82 5.90 16.40
N GLY A 727 -21.79 5.40 15.75
CA GLY A 727 -20.66 4.78 16.41
C GLY A 727 -19.56 5.73 16.89
N GLU A 728 -18.68 5.18 17.72
CA GLU A 728 -17.48 5.83 18.22
C GLU A 728 -16.33 4.84 18.36
N THR A 729 -15.13 5.24 17.92
CA THR A 729 -13.89 4.48 18.09
C THR A 729 -12.79 5.34 18.68
N ARG A 730 -11.79 4.68 19.28
CA ARG A 730 -10.59 5.33 19.79
C ARG A 730 -9.36 4.56 19.36
N THR A 731 -8.38 5.25 18.79
CA THR A 731 -7.09 4.68 18.40
C THR A 731 -5.97 5.50 19.02
N HIS A 732 -4.96 4.84 19.61
CA HIS A 732 -3.77 5.48 20.13
C HIS A 732 -2.54 4.66 19.79
N GLY A 733 -1.35 5.29 19.77
CA GLY A 733 -0.13 4.59 19.44
C GLY A 733 1.12 5.44 19.60
N ILE A 734 2.26 4.79 19.37
CA ILE A 734 3.59 5.38 19.41
C ILE A 734 4.29 5.08 18.09
N ASP A 735 4.84 6.13 17.48
CA ASP A 735 5.72 6.04 16.32
C ASP A 735 7.14 6.45 16.73
N PHE A 736 8.13 5.64 16.45
CA PHE A 736 9.55 5.92 16.66
C PHE A 736 10.31 5.77 15.34
N ASN A 737 11.14 6.76 15.03
CA ASN A 737 12.09 6.70 13.93
C ASN A 737 13.44 7.20 14.44
N ALA A 738 14.52 6.50 14.13
CA ALA A 738 15.88 6.96 14.41
C ALA A 738 16.83 6.52 13.30
N THR A 739 17.79 7.41 13.00
CA THR A 739 18.94 7.12 12.14
C THR A 739 20.22 7.29 12.94
N PHE A 740 21.15 6.34 12.80
CA PHE A 740 22.45 6.27 13.41
C PHE A 740 23.51 6.33 12.31
N ASP A 741 24.23 7.42 12.18
CA ASP A 741 25.39 7.54 11.31
C ASP A 741 26.62 6.97 12.03
N ILE A 742 26.84 5.66 11.86
CA ILE A 742 27.90 4.92 12.58
C ILE A 742 29.28 5.37 12.14
N ILE A 743 29.48 5.47 10.83
CA ILE A 743 30.73 5.96 10.23
C ILE A 743 30.37 7.04 9.21
N ARG A 744 31.03 8.20 9.35
CA ARG A 744 30.93 9.32 8.43
C ARG A 744 32.34 9.72 8.04
N SER A 745 32.81 9.26 6.87
CA SER A 745 34.12 9.63 6.33
C SER A 745 34.01 9.79 4.81
N GLU A 746 35.04 10.34 4.17
CA GLU A 746 35.08 10.56 2.73
C GLU A 746 34.92 9.25 1.93
N ASP A 747 35.65 8.20 2.33
CA ASP A 747 35.68 6.91 1.64
C ASP A 747 34.63 5.92 2.11
N LEU A 748 34.18 6.02 3.39
CA LEU A 748 33.30 5.05 4.03
C LEU A 748 32.18 5.76 4.79
N ASN A 749 30.95 5.52 4.38
CA ASN A 749 29.76 5.99 5.07
C ASN A 749 28.89 4.79 5.43
N TRP A 750 28.53 4.68 6.72
CA TRP A 750 27.66 3.63 7.21
C TRP A 750 26.58 4.22 8.10
N SER A 751 25.33 4.04 7.71
CA SER A 751 24.17 4.45 8.48
C SER A 751 23.20 3.31 8.70
N VAL A 752 22.51 3.35 9.82
CA VAL A 752 21.44 2.41 10.19
C VAL A 752 20.21 3.23 10.54
N THR A 753 19.07 2.89 9.94
CA THR A 753 17.78 3.54 10.21
C THR A 753 16.80 2.51 10.75
N THR A 754 16.07 2.85 11.81
CA THR A 754 15.01 2.02 12.39
C THR A 754 13.70 2.79 12.43
N ASN A 755 12.59 2.08 12.13
CA ASN A 755 11.23 2.56 12.34
C ASN A 755 10.50 1.53 13.20
N ILE A 756 9.80 2.00 14.22
CA ILE A 756 8.96 1.19 15.10
C ILE A 756 7.61 1.88 15.18
N SER A 757 6.54 1.11 15.03
CA SER A 757 5.19 1.62 15.20
C SER A 757 4.35 0.62 15.98
N GLN A 758 3.69 1.10 17.01
CA GLN A 758 2.72 0.37 17.81
C GLN A 758 1.42 1.15 17.84
N PHE A 759 0.30 0.47 17.63
CA PHE A 759 -1.01 1.10 17.76
C PHE A 759 -2.02 0.12 18.36
N SER A 760 -3.01 0.68 19.02
CA SER A 760 -4.15 -0.04 19.56
C SER A 760 -5.41 0.75 19.30
N GLY A 761 -6.42 0.08 18.76
CA GLY A 761 -7.74 0.65 18.48
C GLY A 761 -8.82 -0.10 19.23
N LYS A 762 -9.94 0.58 19.56
CA LYS A 762 -11.10 -0.06 20.16
C LYS A 762 -12.40 0.62 19.78
N ILE A 763 -13.45 -0.17 19.68
CA ILE A 763 -14.82 0.29 19.56
C ILE A 763 -15.28 0.77 20.94
N ILE A 764 -15.74 2.01 21.03
CA ILE A 764 -16.29 2.60 22.27
C ILE A 764 -17.80 2.46 22.26
N LYS A 765 -18.41 2.66 21.10
CA LYS A 765 -19.85 2.65 20.90
C LYS A 765 -20.15 2.19 19.47
N ILE A 766 -21.21 1.40 19.29
CA ILE A 766 -21.70 0.99 17.97
C ILE A 766 -22.95 1.79 17.62
N ASP A 767 -23.94 1.75 18.49
CA ASP A 767 -25.18 2.51 18.41
C ASP A 767 -25.64 2.96 19.82
N ASP A 768 -26.87 3.46 19.95
CA ASP A 768 -27.40 3.93 21.23
C ASP A 768 -28.02 2.81 22.09
N THR A 769 -27.89 1.56 21.71
CA THR A 769 -28.41 0.41 22.47
C THR A 769 -27.55 0.16 23.69
N VAL A 770 -28.17 0.10 24.84
CA VAL A 770 -27.53 -0.18 26.14
C VAL A 770 -28.19 -1.38 26.81
N ASP A 771 -27.44 -2.08 27.66
CA ASP A 771 -27.92 -3.14 28.54
C ASP A 771 -28.65 -2.55 29.76
N GLU A 772 -29.12 -3.42 30.64
CA GLU A 772 -29.83 -3.04 31.90
C GLU A 772 -28.93 -2.21 32.83
N ASN A 773 -27.62 -2.28 32.70
CA ASN A 773 -26.63 -1.55 33.49
C ASN A 773 -26.20 -0.22 32.83
N GLY A 774 -26.72 0.09 31.64
CA GLY A 774 -26.37 1.28 30.87
C GLY A 774 -25.06 1.15 30.07
N ASN A 775 -24.50 -0.05 29.87
CA ASN A 775 -23.32 -0.28 29.03
C ASN A 775 -23.76 -0.48 27.58
N TYR A 776 -22.98 0.01 26.64
CA TYR A 776 -23.19 -0.22 25.21
C TYR A 776 -23.09 -1.71 24.85
N VAL A 777 -23.98 -2.17 23.99
CA VAL A 777 -24.11 -3.57 23.60
C VAL A 777 -23.23 -3.90 22.39
N SER A 778 -22.51 -5.02 22.45
CA SER A 778 -21.75 -5.58 21.33
C SER A 778 -22.67 -6.18 20.27
N GLN A 779 -22.20 -6.24 19.01
CA GLN A 779 -22.90 -6.88 17.90
C GLN A 779 -22.03 -8.02 17.32
N PRO A 780 -22.00 -9.20 17.98
CA PRO A 780 -21.13 -10.33 17.60
C PRO A 780 -21.34 -10.82 16.16
N GLY A 781 -22.57 -10.77 15.67
CA GLY A 781 -22.92 -11.16 14.30
C GLY A 781 -22.20 -10.32 13.22
N ASN A 782 -21.80 -9.08 13.57
CA ASN A 782 -21.02 -8.19 12.71
C ASN A 782 -19.51 -8.19 13.06
N ASN A 783 -19.09 -9.00 14.03
CA ASN A 783 -17.75 -8.93 14.66
C ASN A 783 -17.45 -7.56 15.31
N TRP A 784 -18.46 -6.85 15.78
CA TRP A 784 -18.30 -5.58 16.48
C TRP A 784 -18.45 -5.77 17.97
N ILE A 785 -17.34 -5.81 18.67
CA ILE A 785 -17.27 -6.06 20.11
C ILE A 785 -16.81 -4.79 20.82
N ILE A 786 -17.60 -4.30 21.78
CA ILE A 786 -17.25 -3.13 22.57
C ILE A 786 -15.94 -3.42 23.33
N GLY A 787 -15.00 -2.48 23.26
CA GLY A 787 -13.67 -2.62 23.88
C GLY A 787 -12.63 -3.33 23.02
N ALA A 788 -13.04 -4.06 21.97
CA ALA A 788 -12.15 -4.72 21.02
C ALA A 788 -11.82 -3.82 19.82
N PRO A 789 -10.76 -4.15 19.04
CA PRO A 789 -10.47 -3.48 17.78
C PRO A 789 -11.60 -3.66 16.74
N ILE A 790 -11.60 -2.81 15.71
CA ILE A 790 -12.59 -2.89 14.62
C ILE A 790 -12.37 -4.15 13.77
N ASN A 791 -11.09 -4.46 13.48
CA ASN A 791 -10.71 -5.49 12.52
C ASN A 791 -10.38 -6.78 13.27
N ILE A 792 -11.39 -7.64 13.50
CA ILE A 792 -11.26 -8.87 14.27
C ILE A 792 -11.92 -10.06 13.56
N TYR A 793 -11.58 -11.26 14.03
CA TYR A 793 -12.46 -12.43 14.02
C TYR A 793 -13.00 -12.63 15.43
N TYR A 794 -14.22 -13.09 15.54
CA TYR A 794 -14.86 -13.42 16.81
C TYR A 794 -15.36 -14.85 16.73
N ASP A 795 -14.65 -15.79 17.35
CA ASP A 795 -14.87 -17.22 17.19
C ASP A 795 -14.40 -18.01 18.42
N TYR A 796 -14.75 -19.29 18.48
CA TYR A 796 -14.29 -20.18 19.54
C TYR A 796 -12.76 -20.34 19.53
N LYS A 797 -12.22 -20.71 20.70
CA LYS A 797 -10.80 -21.01 20.86
C LYS A 797 -10.59 -22.52 20.90
N ALA A 798 -9.79 -23.02 19.94
CA ALA A 798 -9.37 -24.42 19.98
C ALA A 798 -8.38 -24.68 21.14
N ASP A 799 -8.48 -25.85 21.75
CA ASP A 799 -7.57 -26.40 22.76
C ASP A 799 -6.93 -27.71 22.29
N GLY A 800 -6.82 -27.84 20.97
CA GLY A 800 -6.25 -29.02 20.29
C GLY A 800 -7.30 -29.98 19.79
N VAL A 801 -7.00 -31.28 19.93
CA VAL A 801 -7.81 -32.39 19.44
C VAL A 801 -8.03 -33.39 20.60
N TYR A 802 -9.25 -33.92 20.71
CA TYR A 802 -9.58 -34.90 21.73
C TYR A 802 -8.75 -36.17 21.59
N GLN A 803 -8.04 -36.52 22.66
CA GLN A 803 -7.13 -37.65 22.76
C GLN A 803 -7.76 -38.82 23.52
N TYR A 804 -7.15 -40.00 23.48
CA TYR A 804 -7.56 -41.15 24.32
C TYR A 804 -7.64 -40.83 25.81
N SER A 805 -6.78 -39.93 26.29
CA SER A 805 -6.77 -39.49 27.69
C SER A 805 -8.04 -38.72 28.10
N ASP A 806 -8.78 -38.15 27.16
CA ASP A 806 -10.01 -37.39 27.43
C ASP A 806 -11.23 -38.33 27.57
N PHE A 807 -11.10 -39.64 27.31
CA PHE A 807 -12.21 -40.57 27.33
C PHE A 807 -11.96 -41.71 28.33
N ASP A 808 -13.08 -42.22 28.91
CA ASP A 808 -13.14 -43.51 29.56
C ASP A 808 -13.50 -44.57 28.50
N VAL A 809 -12.76 -45.66 28.52
CA VAL A 809 -12.91 -46.74 27.54
C VAL A 809 -13.64 -47.91 28.18
N TYR A 810 -14.77 -48.28 27.63
CA TYR A 810 -15.55 -49.41 28.04
C TYR A 810 -15.57 -50.47 26.94
N SER A 811 -15.45 -51.75 27.29
CA SER A 811 -15.63 -52.84 26.36
C SER A 811 -17.03 -53.44 26.57
N ASP A 812 -17.90 -53.30 25.57
CA ASP A 812 -19.20 -53.96 25.52
C ASP A 812 -19.24 -54.96 24.36
N ARG A 813 -19.40 -56.24 24.65
CA ARG A 813 -19.51 -57.35 23.69
C ARG A 813 -18.41 -57.39 22.62
N GLY A 814 -17.19 -56.94 22.98
CA GLY A 814 -16.04 -56.91 22.08
C GLY A 814 -15.90 -55.63 21.25
N SER A 815 -16.82 -54.67 21.41
CA SER A 815 -16.70 -53.34 20.86
C SER A 815 -16.17 -52.36 21.90
N LEU A 816 -15.24 -51.47 21.52
CA LEU A 816 -14.76 -50.38 22.37
C LEU A 816 -15.71 -49.19 22.27
N THR A 817 -16.22 -48.76 23.41
CA THR A 817 -17.03 -47.54 23.53
C THR A 817 -16.22 -46.48 24.27
N TYR A 818 -16.15 -45.29 23.71
CA TYR A 818 -15.45 -44.14 24.27
C TYR A 818 -16.48 -43.19 24.86
N LYS A 819 -16.40 -42.90 26.16
CA LYS A 819 -17.25 -41.93 26.85
C LYS A 819 -16.38 -40.77 27.31
N LEU A 820 -16.77 -39.52 26.97
CA LEU A 820 -16.07 -38.36 27.42
C LEU A 820 -16.02 -38.32 28.96
N LYS A 821 -14.84 -38.10 29.52
CA LYS A 821 -14.62 -37.99 30.96
C LYS A 821 -15.37 -36.81 31.56
N ASN A 822 -15.82 -36.97 32.78
CA ASN A 822 -16.33 -35.87 33.57
C ASN A 822 -15.19 -34.91 33.90
N THR A 823 -15.40 -33.62 33.60
CA THR A 823 -14.43 -32.52 33.82
C THR A 823 -15.07 -31.31 34.45
N VAL A 824 -16.39 -31.31 34.61
CA VAL A 824 -17.18 -30.22 35.18
C VAL A 824 -17.75 -30.68 36.52
N ASP A 825 -17.58 -29.89 37.55
CA ASP A 825 -18.21 -30.04 38.87
C ASP A 825 -19.52 -29.20 38.84
N THR A 826 -20.66 -29.88 38.75
CA THR A 826 -21.96 -29.18 38.59
C THR A 826 -22.64 -28.85 39.91
N ASP A 827 -22.23 -29.45 41.04
CA ASP A 827 -22.82 -29.26 42.33
C ASP A 827 -21.89 -28.54 43.35
N GLY A 828 -20.65 -28.29 42.96
CA GLY A 828 -19.69 -27.49 43.73
C GLY A 828 -18.99 -28.23 44.86
N ASP A 829 -19.02 -29.56 44.85
CA ASP A 829 -18.42 -30.40 45.90
C ASP A 829 -16.91 -30.66 45.69
N GLY A 830 -16.36 -30.19 44.58
CA GLY A 830 -14.93 -30.33 44.18
C GLY A 830 -14.62 -31.60 43.42
N VAL A 831 -15.63 -32.37 43.02
CA VAL A 831 -15.50 -33.59 42.22
C VAL A 831 -16.23 -33.39 40.88
N ALA A 832 -15.52 -33.63 39.76
CA ALA A 832 -16.12 -33.52 38.44
C ALA A 832 -17.16 -34.62 38.21
N ASP A 833 -18.42 -34.25 38.01
CA ASP A 833 -19.58 -35.15 37.88
C ASP A 833 -20.21 -35.15 36.49
N ALA A 834 -19.87 -34.19 35.61
CA ALA A 834 -20.35 -34.08 34.25
C ALA A 834 -19.23 -33.84 33.22
N PRO A 835 -19.40 -34.33 31.97
CA PRO A 835 -18.51 -33.93 30.87
C PRO A 835 -18.82 -32.50 30.45
N LEU A 836 -17.83 -31.84 29.83
CA LEU A 836 -18.00 -30.53 29.18
C LEU A 836 -19.14 -30.61 28.14
N SER A 837 -20.14 -29.77 28.30
CA SER A 837 -21.34 -29.78 27.45
C SER A 837 -21.10 -29.00 26.14
N ARG A 838 -21.42 -29.67 24.99
CA ARG A 838 -21.37 -29.06 23.65
C ARG A 838 -22.64 -29.40 22.86
N ASN A 839 -22.95 -28.59 21.83
CA ASN A 839 -24.12 -28.78 20.96
C ASN A 839 -23.92 -29.86 19.88
N ASP A 840 -22.71 -30.46 19.77
CA ASP A 840 -22.37 -31.51 18.79
C ASP A 840 -21.85 -32.77 19.49
N ASN A 841 -21.78 -33.86 18.74
CA ASN A 841 -21.20 -35.07 19.23
C ASN A 841 -19.68 -34.99 19.30
N VAL A 842 -19.12 -35.16 20.50
CA VAL A 842 -17.69 -35.23 20.72
C VAL A 842 -17.20 -36.64 20.41
N GLU A 843 -16.31 -36.77 19.44
CA GLU A 843 -15.70 -38.04 19.02
C GLU A 843 -14.18 -37.99 19.26
N LEU A 844 -13.56 -39.15 19.39
CA LEU A 844 -12.12 -39.32 19.46
C LEU A 844 -11.47 -38.75 18.19
N GLY A 845 -10.50 -37.84 18.35
CA GLY A 845 -9.90 -37.15 17.22
C GLY A 845 -10.69 -35.94 16.72
N SER A 846 -11.80 -35.53 17.34
CA SER A 846 -12.52 -34.30 17.02
C SER A 846 -11.85 -33.05 17.65
N VAL A 847 -12.18 -31.86 17.15
CA VAL A 847 -11.63 -30.62 17.67
C VAL A 847 -12.07 -30.37 19.11
N LYS A 848 -11.11 -30.09 20.00
CA LYS A 848 -11.35 -29.72 21.38
C LYS A 848 -11.44 -28.18 21.49
N LEU A 849 -12.53 -27.70 22.08
CA LEU A 849 -12.74 -26.27 22.33
C LEU A 849 -12.47 -25.93 23.79
N ARG A 850 -12.04 -24.71 24.03
CA ARG A 850 -11.80 -24.19 25.38
C ARG A 850 -13.07 -23.57 25.94
N ASP A 851 -13.46 -24.00 27.13
CA ASP A 851 -14.37 -23.28 27.99
C ASP A 851 -13.64 -22.06 28.55
N VAL A 852 -14.00 -20.89 28.08
CA VAL A 852 -13.27 -19.64 28.35
C VAL A 852 -13.79 -18.99 29.63
N ASN A 853 -15.08 -19.10 29.90
CA ASN A 853 -15.72 -18.52 31.09
C ASN A 853 -15.76 -19.49 32.27
N GLY A 854 -15.50 -20.80 32.05
CA GLY A 854 -15.43 -21.83 33.09
C GLY A 854 -16.80 -22.31 33.61
N ASP A 855 -17.86 -22.13 32.81
CA ASP A 855 -19.24 -22.50 33.22
C ASP A 855 -19.61 -23.96 32.89
N GLY A 856 -18.68 -24.72 32.31
CA GLY A 856 -18.86 -26.13 31.94
C GLY A 856 -19.67 -26.36 30.67
N LYS A 857 -19.90 -25.31 29.88
CA LYS A 857 -20.61 -25.36 28.58
C LYS A 857 -19.84 -24.64 27.51
N ILE A 858 -19.84 -25.17 26.31
CA ILE A 858 -19.34 -24.46 25.11
C ILE A 858 -20.51 -23.82 24.39
N ASN A 859 -20.58 -22.52 24.48
CA ASN A 859 -21.63 -21.70 23.85
C ASN A 859 -21.05 -20.38 23.30
N GLU A 860 -21.90 -19.43 22.92
CA GLU A 860 -21.46 -18.15 22.35
C GLU A 860 -20.61 -17.29 23.30
N ASP A 861 -20.69 -17.52 24.61
CA ASP A 861 -19.93 -16.79 25.64
C ASP A 861 -18.46 -17.22 25.68
N ASP A 862 -18.10 -18.36 25.04
CA ASP A 862 -16.71 -18.88 24.89
C ASP A 862 -16.00 -18.36 23.67
N ARG A 863 -16.64 -17.52 22.87
CA ARG A 863 -15.97 -16.89 21.73
C ARG A 863 -14.97 -15.84 22.19
N VAL A 864 -13.80 -15.81 21.55
CA VAL A 864 -12.70 -14.88 21.81
C VAL A 864 -12.45 -13.99 20.63
N VAL A 865 -11.81 -12.86 20.91
CA VAL A 865 -11.36 -11.91 19.89
C VAL A 865 -10.00 -12.33 19.35
N TYR A 866 -9.91 -12.53 18.03
CA TYR A 866 -8.68 -12.65 17.28
C TYR A 866 -8.47 -11.35 16.48
N GLN A 867 -7.56 -10.49 16.95
CA GLN A 867 -7.24 -9.23 16.27
C GLN A 867 -6.53 -9.53 14.94
N LYS A 868 -6.96 -8.88 13.84
CA LYS A 868 -6.30 -9.03 12.53
C LYS A 868 -5.13 -8.06 12.34
N ASP A 869 -5.27 -6.84 12.85
CA ASP A 869 -4.23 -5.82 12.72
C ASP A 869 -3.04 -6.20 13.64
N PRO A 870 -1.79 -5.95 13.23
CA PRO A 870 -0.63 -6.26 14.05
C PRO A 870 -0.56 -5.36 15.30
N ASP A 871 0.05 -5.86 16.38
CA ASP A 871 0.34 -5.07 17.58
C ASP A 871 1.45 -4.05 17.33
N ALA A 872 2.49 -4.46 16.57
CA ALA A 872 3.61 -3.60 16.23
C ALA A 872 4.24 -3.98 14.90
N THR A 873 4.87 -2.97 14.26
CA THR A 873 5.72 -3.15 13.08
C THR A 873 7.11 -2.57 13.34
N PHE A 874 8.13 -3.26 12.82
CA PHE A 874 9.54 -2.87 12.97
C PHE A 874 10.20 -2.88 11.60
N SER A 875 11.05 -1.91 11.33
CA SER A 875 11.98 -1.98 10.21
C SER A 875 13.37 -1.58 10.64
N LEU A 876 14.37 -2.24 10.08
CA LEU A 876 15.79 -1.95 10.29
C LEU A 876 16.47 -1.98 8.93
N SER A 877 16.96 -0.83 8.49
CA SER A 877 17.72 -0.73 7.25
C SER A 877 19.14 -0.27 7.50
N THR A 878 20.10 -0.81 6.77
CA THR A 878 21.51 -0.39 6.80
C THR A 878 21.95 0.03 5.41
N ASN A 879 22.66 1.13 5.32
CA ASN A 879 23.24 1.68 4.09
C ASN A 879 24.73 1.88 4.29
N LEU A 880 25.54 1.16 3.53
CA LEU A 880 27.01 1.21 3.56
C LEU A 880 27.52 1.63 2.18
N ARG A 881 28.29 2.71 2.12
CA ARG A 881 28.98 3.19 0.90
C ARG A 881 30.46 3.17 1.11
N TRP A 882 31.20 2.53 0.20
CA TRP A 882 32.66 2.42 0.27
C TRP A 882 33.29 2.50 -1.12
N LYS A 883 34.03 3.56 -1.42
CA LYS A 883 34.81 3.75 -2.67
C LYS A 883 34.07 3.39 -3.97
N GLY A 884 32.83 3.83 -4.10
CA GLY A 884 31.97 3.52 -5.25
C GLY A 884 31.11 2.28 -5.11
N PHE A 885 31.38 1.39 -4.16
CA PHE A 885 30.47 0.34 -3.75
C PHE A 885 29.37 0.90 -2.85
N ASP A 886 28.17 0.44 -3.04
CA ASP A 886 27.04 0.67 -2.14
C ASP A 886 26.39 -0.68 -1.79
N PHE A 887 26.16 -0.87 -0.52
CA PHE A 887 25.46 -2.03 0.05
C PHE A 887 24.28 -1.54 0.85
N PHE A 888 23.12 -2.13 0.57
CA PHE A 888 21.88 -1.86 1.30
C PHE A 888 21.25 -3.16 1.76
N MET A 889 20.72 -3.19 2.97
CA MET A 889 19.96 -4.32 3.50
C MET A 889 18.82 -3.80 4.37
N ASP A 890 17.66 -4.42 4.24
CA ASP A 890 16.42 -3.99 4.89
C ASP A 890 15.65 -5.18 5.46
N TRP A 891 15.45 -5.16 6.77
CA TRP A 891 14.64 -6.08 7.51
C TRP A 891 13.32 -5.45 7.90
N TYR A 892 12.24 -6.22 7.78
CA TYR A 892 10.90 -5.82 8.19
C TYR A 892 10.26 -6.92 9.01
N ALA A 893 9.69 -6.56 10.15
CA ALA A 893 8.99 -7.48 11.03
C ALA A 893 7.60 -6.96 11.38
N VAL A 894 6.69 -7.88 11.49
CA VAL A 894 5.34 -7.70 12.02
C VAL A 894 5.21 -8.57 13.25
N ALA A 895 4.73 -8.00 14.34
CA ALA A 895 4.47 -8.72 15.59
C ALA A 895 2.99 -8.67 15.93
N GLY A 896 2.42 -9.81 16.29
CA GLY A 896 1.00 -9.95 16.61
C GLY A 896 0.10 -9.98 15.37
N GLY A 897 -1.20 -9.99 15.66
CA GLY A 897 -2.23 -10.20 14.66
C GLY A 897 -2.49 -11.69 14.39
N TYR A 898 -3.69 -11.96 13.91
CA TYR A 898 -4.10 -13.30 13.52
C TYR A 898 -4.59 -13.33 12.08
N ILE A 899 -4.26 -14.40 11.40
CA ILE A 899 -4.70 -14.71 10.05
C ILE A 899 -5.54 -16.00 10.11
N LEU A 900 -6.67 -15.99 9.46
CA LEU A 900 -7.45 -17.21 9.24
C LEU A 900 -6.97 -17.87 7.95
N ASN A 901 -6.36 -19.04 8.06
CA ASN A 901 -5.78 -19.75 6.92
C ASN A 901 -6.80 -20.71 6.29
N PRO A 902 -7.44 -20.36 5.16
CA PRO A 902 -8.45 -21.22 4.55
C PRO A 902 -7.86 -22.50 3.95
N LEU A 903 -6.56 -22.56 3.67
CA LEU A 903 -5.89 -23.78 3.22
C LEU A 903 -5.95 -24.91 4.28
N MET A 904 -6.26 -24.57 5.54
CA MET A 904 -6.36 -25.53 6.63
C MET A 904 -7.78 -26.02 6.89
N TYR A 905 -8.82 -25.23 6.61
CA TYR A 905 -10.17 -25.57 7.06
C TYR A 905 -11.25 -25.58 5.97
N ASP A 906 -10.99 -24.92 4.86
CA ASP A 906 -11.99 -24.78 3.80
C ASP A 906 -11.84 -25.93 2.80
N GLY A 907 -12.84 -26.79 2.76
CA GLY A 907 -12.83 -27.93 1.87
C GLY A 907 -12.89 -27.62 0.38
N GLU A 908 -13.26 -26.39 0.03
CA GLU A 908 -13.13 -25.88 -1.34
C GLU A 908 -11.68 -25.56 -1.69
N TYR A 909 -10.85 -25.24 -0.68
CA TYR A 909 -9.60 -24.50 -0.87
C TYR A 909 -8.33 -25.21 -0.39
N GLY A 910 -8.39 -26.38 0.12
CA GLY A 910 -7.24 -27.19 0.54
C GLY A 910 -7.30 -27.60 2.00
N GLY A 911 -6.54 -28.61 2.35
CA GLY A 911 -6.60 -29.22 3.67
C GLY A 911 -7.90 -29.97 3.91
N ASP A 912 -8.53 -30.48 2.86
CA ASP A 912 -9.83 -31.13 2.94
C ASP A 912 -9.76 -32.45 3.69
N LEU A 913 -9.85 -32.35 5.00
CA LEU A 913 -9.95 -33.52 5.87
C LEU A 913 -11.25 -34.34 5.66
N ARG A 914 -12.15 -33.93 4.75
CA ARG A 914 -13.22 -34.78 4.21
C ARG A 914 -12.69 -35.81 3.20
N GLY A 915 -11.40 -35.75 2.87
CA GLY A 915 -10.75 -36.66 1.94
C GLY A 915 -11.21 -36.51 0.48
N ARG A 916 -11.80 -35.41 0.08
CA ARG A 916 -12.30 -35.20 -1.29
C ARG A 916 -11.29 -34.54 -2.20
N SER A 917 -10.58 -33.56 -1.70
CA SER A 917 -9.61 -32.77 -2.42
C SER A 917 -8.21 -32.93 -1.85
N ASN A 918 -7.19 -32.63 -2.63
CA ASN A 918 -5.84 -32.45 -2.12
C ASN A 918 -5.74 -31.11 -1.37
N GLY A 919 -4.60 -30.78 -0.81
CA GLY A 919 -4.38 -29.52 -0.16
C GLY A 919 -3.07 -29.47 0.60
N MET A 920 -2.98 -28.50 1.49
CA MET A 920 -1.83 -28.37 2.38
C MET A 920 -1.73 -29.60 3.29
N LYS A 921 -0.53 -30.21 3.31
CA LYS A 921 -0.24 -31.33 4.21
C LYS A 921 -0.27 -30.86 5.66
N VAL A 922 -1.14 -31.46 6.47
CA VAL A 922 -1.24 -31.25 7.91
C VAL A 922 -1.00 -32.55 8.67
N ASP A 923 -0.51 -32.43 9.89
CA ASP A 923 -0.37 -33.59 10.81
C ASP A 923 -1.72 -33.85 11.49
N TYR A 924 -2.56 -34.67 10.83
CA TYR A 924 -3.89 -34.99 11.33
C TYR A 924 -3.86 -36.16 12.32
N TRP A 925 -4.84 -36.17 13.22
CA TRP A 925 -5.01 -37.20 14.20
C TRP A 925 -5.42 -38.52 13.52
N THR A 926 -4.81 -39.66 13.95
CA THR A 926 -5.26 -41.03 13.65
C THR A 926 -5.14 -41.86 14.90
N PRO A 927 -5.78 -43.07 14.96
CA PRO A 927 -5.61 -44.00 16.08
C PRO A 927 -4.13 -44.35 16.40
N TYR A 928 -3.24 -44.28 15.43
CA TYR A 928 -1.81 -44.59 15.54
C TYR A 928 -0.90 -43.37 15.60
N ASN A 929 -1.44 -42.19 15.26
CA ASN A 929 -0.77 -40.90 15.35
C ASN A 929 -1.65 -39.90 16.11
N PRO A 930 -1.62 -39.89 17.44
CA PRO A 930 -2.48 -39.01 18.25
C PRO A 930 -1.99 -37.52 18.19
N SER A 931 -2.00 -36.97 17.00
CA SER A 931 -1.67 -35.57 16.78
C SER A 931 -2.63 -34.63 17.50
N ASN A 932 -2.10 -33.47 17.95
CA ASN A 932 -2.92 -32.40 18.55
C ASN A 932 -3.07 -31.19 17.61
N THR A 933 -2.68 -31.34 16.34
CA THR A 933 -2.55 -30.20 15.37
C THR A 933 -3.78 -30.11 14.48
N ALA A 934 -4.29 -31.23 13.99
CA ALA A 934 -5.46 -31.28 13.14
C ALA A 934 -6.33 -32.48 13.49
N PRO A 935 -7.66 -32.40 13.36
CA PRO A 935 -8.58 -33.45 13.73
C PRO A 935 -8.49 -34.65 12.79
N ARG A 936 -9.15 -35.75 13.18
CA ARG A 936 -9.28 -36.97 12.38
C ARG A 936 -10.05 -36.64 11.10
N PRO A 937 -9.56 -37.05 9.92
CA PRO A 937 -10.29 -36.88 8.66
C PRO A 937 -11.64 -37.62 8.70
N LYS A 938 -12.67 -37.02 8.07
CA LYS A 938 -14.04 -37.62 8.02
C LYS A 938 -14.58 -37.54 6.59
N TYR A 939 -14.90 -38.67 5.99
CA TYR A 939 -15.35 -38.74 4.59
C TYR A 939 -16.69 -38.04 4.39
N GLY A 940 -16.74 -37.14 3.40
CA GLY A 940 -17.98 -36.53 2.91
C GLY A 940 -18.62 -35.48 3.77
N SER A 941 -18.21 -35.28 5.03
CA SER A 941 -18.78 -34.29 5.95
C SER A 941 -17.71 -33.30 6.43
N GLU A 942 -18.13 -32.07 6.76
CA GLU A 942 -17.24 -31.12 7.40
C GLU A 942 -16.85 -31.60 8.80
N VAL A 943 -15.59 -31.40 9.16
CA VAL A 943 -15.12 -31.61 10.51
C VAL A 943 -15.55 -30.41 11.36
N PRO A 944 -16.43 -30.63 12.37
CA PRO A 944 -16.92 -29.51 13.18
C PRO A 944 -15.77 -28.72 13.81
N TYR A 945 -15.90 -27.40 13.82
CA TYR A 945 -14.96 -26.46 14.44
C TYR A 945 -13.53 -26.48 13.86
N MET A 946 -13.26 -27.15 12.74
CA MET A 946 -11.94 -27.17 12.09
C MET A 946 -11.37 -25.75 11.88
N ARG A 947 -12.23 -24.80 11.55
CA ARG A 947 -11.89 -23.39 11.38
C ARG A 947 -11.14 -22.81 12.58
N THR A 948 -11.45 -23.23 13.81
CA THR A 948 -10.83 -22.69 15.02
C THR A 948 -9.35 -23.04 15.16
N LEU A 949 -8.88 -24.10 14.50
CA LEU A 949 -7.46 -24.47 14.41
C LEU A 949 -6.71 -23.69 13.31
N ALA A 950 -7.43 -23.02 12.41
CA ALA A 950 -6.87 -22.30 11.29
C ALA A 950 -6.49 -20.83 11.63
N TYR A 951 -6.79 -20.37 12.85
CA TYR A 951 -6.29 -19.07 13.34
C TYR A 951 -4.81 -19.18 13.69
N GLN A 952 -3.97 -18.55 12.85
CA GLN A 952 -2.52 -18.57 13.02
C GLN A 952 -1.99 -17.20 13.42
N ASP A 953 -0.96 -17.17 14.27
CA ASP A 953 -0.19 -15.96 14.60
C ASP A 953 0.49 -15.44 13.34
N ALA A 954 0.11 -14.24 12.89
CA ALA A 954 0.57 -13.59 11.67
C ALA A 954 1.94 -12.91 11.81
N SER A 955 2.63 -13.12 12.91
CA SER A 955 3.98 -12.56 13.12
C SER A 955 4.97 -13.12 12.10
N TYR A 956 5.83 -12.24 11.60
CA TYR A 956 6.93 -12.64 10.72
C TYR A 956 8.12 -11.69 10.80
N LEU A 957 9.30 -12.18 10.44
CA LEU A 957 10.52 -11.42 10.17
C LEU A 957 10.97 -11.72 8.74
N ARG A 958 11.19 -10.67 7.94
CA ARG A 958 11.54 -10.80 6.51
C ARG A 958 12.77 -9.97 6.16
N LEU A 959 13.75 -10.58 5.50
CA LEU A 959 14.78 -9.88 4.74
C LEU A 959 14.14 -9.39 3.44
N ARG A 960 13.64 -8.16 3.49
CA ARG A 960 12.82 -7.58 2.43
C ARG A 960 13.64 -7.20 1.21
N THR A 961 14.81 -6.62 1.43
CA THR A 961 15.69 -6.17 0.35
C THR A 961 17.14 -6.33 0.74
N ILE A 962 17.93 -6.83 -0.20
CA ILE A 962 19.39 -6.74 -0.16
C ILE A 962 19.87 -6.26 -1.53
N GLN A 963 20.72 -5.25 -1.55
CA GLN A 963 21.29 -4.71 -2.78
C GLN A 963 22.80 -4.53 -2.66
N LEU A 964 23.49 -4.83 -3.74
CA LEU A 964 24.90 -4.50 -3.95
C LEU A 964 25.01 -3.70 -5.25
N GLY A 965 25.59 -2.51 -5.16
CA GLY A 965 25.82 -1.64 -6.31
C GLY A 965 27.28 -1.24 -6.44
N TYR A 966 27.67 -0.86 -7.65
CA TYR A 966 28.98 -0.28 -7.94
C TYR A 966 28.85 0.86 -8.94
N THR A 967 29.27 2.03 -8.53
CA THR A 967 29.35 3.24 -9.36
C THR A 967 30.76 3.40 -9.89
N LEU A 968 30.92 3.48 -11.22
CA LEU A 968 32.21 3.63 -11.84
C LEU A 968 32.86 4.98 -11.48
N PRO A 969 34.19 4.99 -11.23
CA PRO A 969 34.90 6.24 -10.92
C PRO A 969 34.82 7.24 -12.09
N LYS A 970 34.73 8.52 -11.76
CA LYS A 970 34.66 9.63 -12.74
C LYS A 970 35.81 9.61 -13.77
N LYS A 971 37.01 9.10 -13.40
CA LYS A 971 38.13 8.90 -14.32
C LYS A 971 37.83 7.98 -15.50
N VAL A 972 36.89 7.04 -15.32
CA VAL A 972 36.42 6.10 -16.36
C VAL A 972 35.27 6.70 -17.16
N THR A 973 34.25 7.21 -16.44
CA THR A 973 33.02 7.70 -17.06
C THR A 973 33.24 8.96 -17.90
N SER A 974 34.15 9.84 -17.49
CA SER A 974 34.50 11.04 -18.28
C SER A 974 35.10 10.73 -19.65
N LYS A 975 35.87 9.61 -19.80
CA LYS A 975 36.36 9.16 -21.09
C LYS A 975 35.23 8.74 -22.04
N LEU A 976 34.11 8.29 -21.49
CA LEU A 976 32.91 7.89 -22.20
C LEU A 976 31.89 9.04 -22.36
N LYS A 977 32.21 10.23 -21.87
CA LYS A 977 31.31 11.41 -21.80
C LYS A 977 30.02 11.10 -21.01
N ILE A 978 30.08 10.20 -20.04
CA ILE A 978 28.98 9.80 -19.15
C ILE A 978 29.22 10.48 -17.80
N GLN A 979 28.19 11.11 -17.22
CA GLN A 979 28.29 11.74 -15.91
C GLN A 979 28.30 10.71 -14.78
N ASN A 980 27.45 9.67 -14.89
CA ASN A 980 27.34 8.59 -13.92
C ASN A 980 27.03 7.27 -14.63
N LEU A 981 27.66 6.18 -14.15
CA LEU A 981 27.35 4.82 -14.59
C LEU A 981 27.44 3.89 -13.38
N ARG A 982 26.30 3.30 -13.01
CA ARG A 982 26.17 2.38 -11.86
C ARG A 982 25.52 1.08 -12.30
N PHE A 983 26.10 -0.05 -11.86
CA PHE A 983 25.52 -1.37 -11.96
C PHE A 983 25.08 -1.84 -10.58
N TYR A 984 23.99 -2.60 -10.52
CA TYR A 984 23.51 -3.12 -9.25
C TYR A 984 22.80 -4.45 -9.40
N MET A 985 22.79 -5.21 -8.32
CA MET A 985 22.00 -6.42 -8.13
C MET A 985 21.13 -6.22 -6.88
N THR A 986 19.84 -6.52 -6.99
CA THR A 986 18.90 -6.47 -5.86
C THR A 986 18.15 -7.79 -5.76
N ALA A 987 18.03 -8.32 -4.54
CA ALA A 987 17.12 -9.42 -4.23
C ALA A 987 16.07 -8.95 -3.21
N THR A 988 14.82 -9.39 -3.40
CA THR A 988 13.70 -9.02 -2.51
C THR A 988 12.99 -10.26 -1.98
N ASN A 989 12.47 -10.15 -0.76
CA ASN A 989 11.76 -11.22 -0.05
C ASN A 989 12.57 -12.51 0.08
N LEU A 990 13.92 -12.40 0.18
CA LEU A 990 14.83 -13.53 0.10
C LEU A 990 14.66 -14.53 1.26
N LEU A 991 14.42 -14.04 2.47
CA LEU A 991 14.21 -14.84 3.67
C LEU A 991 12.95 -14.36 4.39
N THR A 992 12.08 -15.29 4.76
CA THR A 992 10.89 -15.02 5.59
C THR A 992 10.80 -16.08 6.69
N PHE A 993 10.79 -15.62 7.94
CA PHE A 993 10.62 -16.46 9.13
C PHE A 993 9.21 -16.20 9.68
N THR A 994 8.35 -17.21 9.64
CA THR A 994 6.96 -17.12 10.10
C THR A 994 6.45 -18.49 10.52
N LYS A 995 5.42 -18.50 11.35
CA LYS A 995 4.66 -19.71 11.71
C LYS A 995 3.46 -19.95 10.80
N VAL A 996 3.09 -18.96 9.98
CA VAL A 996 1.96 -19.07 9.05
C VAL A 996 2.32 -20.04 7.93
N LEU A 997 1.56 -21.11 7.81
CA LEU A 997 1.71 -22.10 6.73
C LEU A 997 1.01 -21.59 5.47
N SER A 998 1.74 -20.89 4.61
CA SER A 998 1.20 -20.24 3.41
C SER A 998 2.30 -19.92 2.41
N TYR A 999 1.92 -19.40 1.25
CA TYR A 999 2.84 -18.77 0.30
C TYR A 999 3.34 -17.41 0.79
N SER A 1000 2.58 -16.73 1.64
CA SER A 1000 2.97 -15.46 2.25
C SER A 1000 2.26 -15.28 3.59
N PRO A 1001 2.91 -14.75 4.63
CA PRO A 1001 2.24 -14.46 5.91
C PRO A 1001 1.24 -13.29 5.82
N GLU A 1002 1.20 -12.53 4.71
CA GLU A 1002 0.31 -11.39 4.51
C GLU A 1002 -0.90 -11.73 3.64
N ILE A 1003 -0.77 -12.75 2.78
CA ILE A 1003 -1.79 -13.14 1.80
C ILE A 1003 -2.35 -14.50 2.19
N THR A 1004 -3.64 -14.55 2.47
CA THR A 1004 -4.34 -15.78 2.84
C THR A 1004 -5.06 -16.41 1.68
N GLY A 1005 -5.03 -17.74 1.65
CA GLY A 1005 -5.92 -18.54 0.82
C GLY A 1005 -5.69 -18.41 -0.68
N ASN A 1006 -6.74 -18.07 -1.37
CA ASN A 1006 -6.92 -18.11 -2.81
C ASN A 1006 -6.17 -17.06 -3.62
N LEU A 1007 -5.46 -16.18 -2.96
CA LEU A 1007 -4.89 -15.03 -3.61
C LEU A 1007 -3.56 -15.41 -4.24
N TYR A 1008 -3.29 -14.83 -5.38
CA TYR A 1008 -2.03 -14.98 -6.10
C TYR A 1008 -0.83 -14.72 -5.17
N PRO A 1009 0.13 -15.67 -5.07
CA PRO A 1009 1.19 -15.61 -4.06
C PRO A 1009 2.19 -14.47 -4.32
N GLU A 1010 2.82 -13.98 -3.24
CA GLU A 1010 4.00 -13.13 -3.34
C GLU A 1010 5.19 -13.92 -3.87
N THR A 1011 6.09 -13.22 -4.55
CA THR A 1011 7.28 -13.80 -5.17
C THR A 1011 8.57 -13.30 -4.52
N GLN A 1012 9.60 -14.15 -4.55
CA GLN A 1012 10.98 -13.72 -4.39
C GLN A 1012 11.46 -13.17 -5.72
N GLN A 1013 12.23 -12.06 -5.70
CA GLN A 1013 12.67 -11.41 -6.92
C GLN A 1013 14.18 -11.16 -6.87
N THR A 1014 14.84 -11.34 -8.02
CA THR A 1014 16.25 -10.97 -8.19
C THR A 1014 16.39 -10.17 -9.48
N VAL A 1015 16.98 -8.98 -9.40
CA VAL A 1015 17.18 -8.08 -10.53
C VAL A 1015 18.63 -7.69 -10.70
N PHE A 1016 19.00 -7.43 -11.95
CA PHE A 1016 20.25 -6.82 -12.37
C PHE A 1016 19.93 -5.53 -13.11
N GLY A 1017 20.50 -4.43 -12.68
CA GLY A 1017 20.17 -3.13 -13.23
C GLY A 1017 21.37 -2.27 -13.55
N VAL A 1018 21.11 -1.27 -14.41
CA VAL A 1018 22.06 -0.25 -14.81
C VAL A 1018 21.41 1.12 -14.80
N ASN A 1019 22.11 2.09 -14.19
CA ASN A 1019 21.72 3.49 -14.21
C ASN A 1019 22.85 4.28 -14.84
N PHE A 1020 22.52 5.11 -15.85
CA PHE A 1020 23.51 6.02 -16.39
C PHE A 1020 22.91 7.40 -16.73
N SER A 1021 23.75 8.42 -16.74
CA SER A 1021 23.34 9.78 -17.11
C SER A 1021 24.45 10.48 -17.91
N PHE A 1022 24.03 11.31 -18.84
CA PHE A 1022 24.89 12.15 -19.66
C PHE A 1022 24.80 13.61 -19.23
#